data_1237b5dfa30df8af65c742ec9b911471
#
_entry.id   1237b5dfa30df8af65c742ec9b911471
#
_cell.length_a   1.000
_cell.length_b   1.000
_cell.length_c   1.000
_cell.angle_alpha   90.00
_cell.angle_beta   90.00
_cell.angle_gamma   90.00
#
_symmetry.space_group_name_H-M   'P 1'
#
loop_
_entity.id
_entity.type
_entity.pdbx_description
1 polymer ?
#
loop_
_entity_poly.entity_id
_entity_poly.type
_entity_poly.pdbx_seq_one_letter_code
_entity_poly.pdbx_strand_id
1 'polypeptide(L)'
;MIYMPILMAVLGLIYMVIKRNWVLKQDAGDGKMKEIADYIYEGALAFLKAEYRLLTFFVIGASVVLAAVAFFVPTTHYLIIPAFIIGAVFSALAGNMGMKIATKTNVRTTQAAKTSLPNALKVSFGGGTVMGLGVAGLAVLGLTLLFIGFFNFFMGGVWTNTTDMTIVLETLAGFSLGAESIALFARVGGGIYTKAADVGADLVGKVEAGIPEDDPRNPATIADNVGDNVGDVAGMGADLFGSYVATVLAAMVLGNYVITDMGGSIQDAFGGIGPILLPMAIAGAGIIISIIGTFLVKISSNDAKENEVQKALNIGNWTSIALVAVACYGLVTWMLPATMDMNFFGEGLKKISSMRVFFATLVGLVVGAGISSFTEYYTGLGKPPILKIVQQSSTGAGTNIIAGLATGMISTFSSVLLFAAAIWASYAFAGFYGVALAASAMMATTAMQLAIDAFGPISDNAGGIAEMSEQEPIVRERTDILDSVGNTTAATGKGFAIASAALTSLALFAAYVTFTGIDGINIFKAPVLAMLFVGAMIPVVFSALAMNAVGKAAMEMVEEVRRQFREIPGIMEGTGKPEYGKCVDISTKASLKEMMLPGILTIGFPIAVVLVGKLVYGDNNMLVAEMLGGYMAGVTVSGVLWAIFQNNAGGAWDNAKKSFEAGVMINGEMTYKGSDAHKAAVTGDTVGDPFKDTSGPSMNILIKLTCLIGLVIAPILGGVHGDSGKKACCSEEALEAHIAMCDKNVTDHTDCCKYEEGTKKACCDKKEAANHSTIAPLEQQTTTVEIDNTEDQD
;
A
#
# COMPACT_ATOMS: atom_id res chain seq x y z
N MET A 1 -28.90 -7.57 1.80
CA MET A 1 -28.03 -6.40 1.62
C MET A 1 -26.53 -6.74 1.70
N ILE A 2 -26.12 -7.69 2.50
CA ILE A 2 -24.73 -8.20 2.61
C ILE A 2 -24.12 -8.65 1.25
N TYR A 3 -24.95 -9.01 0.27
CA TYR A 3 -24.54 -9.39 -1.09
C TYR A 3 -24.35 -8.22 -2.05
N MET A 4 -24.62 -6.97 -1.63
CA MET A 4 -24.48 -5.78 -2.47
C MET A 4 -23.03 -5.56 -2.99
N PRO A 5 -21.97 -5.69 -2.17
CA PRO A 5 -20.59 -5.55 -2.64
C PRO A 5 -20.23 -6.64 -3.68
N ILE A 6 -20.75 -7.87 -3.53
CA ILE A 6 -20.56 -8.93 -4.53
C ILE A 6 -21.14 -8.53 -5.88
N LEU A 7 -22.38 -8.02 -5.89
CA LEU A 7 -23.02 -7.58 -7.13
C LEU A 7 -22.19 -6.49 -7.84
N MET A 8 -21.71 -5.49 -7.07
CA MET A 8 -20.87 -4.43 -7.61
C MET A 8 -19.54 -4.96 -8.15
N ALA A 9 -18.87 -5.86 -7.41
CA ALA A 9 -17.64 -6.51 -7.84
C ALA A 9 -17.85 -7.33 -9.12
N VAL A 10 -18.92 -8.13 -9.20
CA VAL A 10 -19.26 -8.93 -10.38
C VAL A 10 -19.54 -8.04 -11.59
N LEU A 11 -20.28 -6.93 -11.43
CA LEU A 11 -20.50 -5.96 -12.51
C LEU A 11 -19.17 -5.35 -13.00
N GLY A 12 -18.26 -5.01 -12.08
CA GLY A 12 -16.91 -4.57 -12.41
C GLY A 12 -16.12 -5.59 -13.22
N LEU A 13 -16.14 -6.86 -12.79
CA LEU A 13 -15.46 -7.96 -13.49
C LEU A 13 -16.10 -8.27 -14.86
N ILE A 14 -17.41 -8.17 -14.98
CA ILE A 14 -18.09 -8.31 -16.30
C ILE A 14 -17.64 -7.21 -17.25
N TYR A 15 -17.62 -5.94 -16.78
CA TYR A 15 -17.15 -4.83 -17.62
C TYR A 15 -15.67 -4.98 -17.96
N MET A 16 -14.84 -5.42 -17.02
CA MET A 16 -13.43 -5.77 -17.25
C MET A 16 -13.29 -6.80 -18.39
N VAL A 17 -14.09 -7.89 -18.39
CA VAL A 17 -14.06 -8.92 -19.46
C VAL A 17 -14.50 -8.32 -20.80
N ILE A 18 -15.51 -7.47 -20.83
CA ILE A 18 -15.95 -6.76 -22.04
C ILE A 18 -14.80 -5.90 -22.59
N LYS A 19 -14.14 -5.13 -21.71
CA LYS A 19 -13.03 -4.24 -22.09
C LYS A 19 -11.82 -5.03 -22.56
N ARG A 20 -11.45 -6.13 -21.85
CA ARG A 20 -10.40 -7.07 -22.26
C ARG A 20 -10.66 -7.61 -23.67
N ASN A 21 -11.86 -8.09 -23.93
CA ASN A 21 -12.21 -8.63 -25.25
C ASN A 21 -12.17 -7.54 -26.33
N TRP A 22 -12.52 -6.30 -25.99
CA TRP A 22 -12.40 -5.17 -26.90
C TRP A 22 -10.94 -4.86 -27.23
N VAL A 23 -10.05 -4.79 -26.23
CA VAL A 23 -8.59 -4.57 -26.42
C VAL A 23 -8.00 -5.68 -27.29
N LEU A 24 -8.28 -6.94 -26.97
CA LEU A 24 -7.72 -8.08 -27.72
C LEU A 24 -8.21 -8.16 -29.19
N LYS A 25 -9.33 -7.53 -29.54
CA LYS A 25 -9.80 -7.41 -30.90
C LYS A 25 -9.13 -6.31 -31.73
N GLN A 26 -8.38 -5.41 -31.07
CA GLN A 26 -7.61 -4.38 -31.76
C GLN A 26 -6.48 -5.05 -32.58
N ASP A 27 -6.10 -4.43 -33.69
CA ASP A 27 -5.02 -4.94 -34.55
C ASP A 27 -3.68 -4.94 -33.81
N ALA A 28 -2.93 -6.01 -33.91
CA ALA A 28 -1.61 -6.19 -33.33
C ALA A 28 -0.45 -5.83 -34.27
N GLY A 29 -0.75 -5.32 -35.46
CA GLY A 29 0.26 -4.84 -36.41
C GLY A 29 0.90 -5.92 -37.26
N ASP A 30 2.08 -5.61 -37.81
CA ASP A 30 2.84 -6.44 -38.72
C ASP A 30 3.60 -7.60 -38.04
N GLY A 31 4.35 -8.40 -38.89
CA GLY A 31 5.03 -9.60 -38.41
C GLY A 31 6.15 -9.28 -37.40
N LYS A 32 6.97 -8.22 -37.64
CA LYS A 32 8.10 -7.83 -36.79
C LYS A 32 7.60 -7.32 -35.43
N MET A 33 6.54 -6.50 -35.42
CA MET A 33 5.89 -6.06 -34.18
C MET A 33 5.38 -7.24 -33.34
N LYS A 34 4.75 -8.22 -33.98
CA LYS A 34 4.25 -9.42 -33.31
C LYS A 34 5.37 -10.28 -32.74
N GLU A 35 6.46 -10.46 -33.51
CA GLU A 35 7.63 -11.22 -33.03
C GLU A 35 8.22 -10.61 -31.77
N ILE A 36 8.42 -9.29 -31.71
CA ILE A 36 8.93 -8.57 -30.55
C ILE A 36 7.95 -8.71 -29.37
N ALA A 37 6.65 -8.48 -29.61
CA ALA A 37 5.64 -8.63 -28.58
C ALA A 37 5.54 -10.06 -28.01
N ASP A 38 5.80 -11.08 -28.84
CA ASP A 38 5.82 -12.47 -28.39
C ASP A 38 7.08 -12.75 -27.54
N TYR A 39 8.25 -12.21 -27.86
CA TYR A 39 9.44 -12.30 -26.99
C TYR A 39 9.19 -11.67 -25.63
N ILE A 40 8.59 -10.45 -25.57
CA ILE A 40 8.21 -9.79 -24.32
C ILE A 40 7.22 -10.65 -23.54
N TYR A 41 6.18 -11.18 -24.19
CA TYR A 41 5.18 -12.01 -23.55
C TYR A 41 5.73 -13.32 -22.99
N GLU A 42 6.58 -14.02 -23.78
CA GLU A 42 7.22 -15.26 -23.33
C GLU A 42 8.19 -15.02 -22.17
N GLY A 43 8.97 -13.93 -22.24
CA GLY A 43 9.85 -13.52 -21.14
C GLY A 43 9.09 -13.24 -19.86
N ALA A 44 8.00 -12.48 -19.94
CA ALA A 44 7.16 -12.18 -18.78
C ALA A 44 6.49 -13.44 -18.20
N LEU A 45 6.05 -14.38 -19.05
CA LEU A 45 5.52 -15.66 -18.58
C LEU A 45 6.60 -16.54 -17.92
N ALA A 46 7.84 -16.52 -18.45
CA ALA A 46 8.95 -17.27 -17.87
C ALA A 46 9.28 -16.76 -16.48
N PHE A 47 9.35 -15.44 -16.29
CA PHE A 47 9.53 -14.82 -14.98
C PHE A 47 8.43 -15.22 -14.01
N LEU A 48 7.16 -14.99 -14.35
CA LEU A 48 6.03 -15.33 -13.46
C LEU A 48 5.98 -16.81 -13.09
N LYS A 49 6.33 -17.71 -14.02
CA LYS A 49 6.39 -19.15 -13.72
C LYS A 49 7.47 -19.48 -12.70
N ALA A 50 8.63 -18.83 -12.80
CA ALA A 50 9.73 -19.01 -11.87
C ALA A 50 9.40 -18.42 -10.50
N GLU A 51 8.84 -17.21 -10.48
CA GLU A 51 8.38 -16.53 -9.27
C GLU A 51 7.29 -17.33 -8.53
N TYR A 52 6.24 -17.77 -9.20
CA TYR A 52 5.15 -18.53 -8.58
C TYR A 52 5.61 -19.89 -8.03
N ARG A 53 6.63 -20.50 -8.63
CA ARG A 53 7.24 -21.70 -8.04
C ARG A 53 7.87 -21.39 -6.68
N LEU A 54 8.62 -20.30 -6.57
CA LEU A 54 9.23 -19.87 -5.31
C LEU A 54 8.16 -19.47 -4.28
N LEU A 55 7.17 -18.68 -4.71
CA LEU A 55 6.05 -18.26 -3.86
C LEU A 55 5.21 -19.44 -3.35
N THR A 56 5.08 -20.51 -4.13
CA THR A 56 4.40 -21.73 -3.67
C THR A 56 5.11 -22.34 -2.46
N PHE A 57 6.44 -22.44 -2.48
CA PHE A 57 7.19 -22.91 -1.32
C PHE A 57 7.04 -21.99 -0.10
N PHE A 58 7.05 -20.68 -0.34
CA PHE A 58 6.80 -19.71 0.71
C PHE A 58 5.40 -19.87 1.32
N VAL A 59 4.35 -19.98 0.50
CA VAL A 59 2.95 -20.14 0.96
C VAL A 59 2.79 -21.43 1.76
N ILE A 60 3.43 -22.53 1.34
CA ILE A 60 3.42 -23.80 2.10
C ILE A 60 4.10 -23.58 3.45
N GLY A 61 5.30 -23.00 3.48
CA GLY A 61 6.03 -22.74 4.72
C GLY A 61 5.26 -21.83 5.68
N ALA A 62 4.71 -20.73 5.20
CA ALA A 62 3.87 -19.82 5.99
C ALA A 62 2.59 -20.50 6.50
N SER A 63 1.96 -21.35 5.68
CA SER A 63 0.79 -22.14 6.10
C SER A 63 1.12 -23.12 7.22
N VAL A 64 2.31 -23.73 7.21
CA VAL A 64 2.77 -24.61 8.31
C VAL A 64 2.98 -23.78 9.60
N VAL A 65 3.56 -22.58 9.49
CA VAL A 65 3.73 -21.68 10.64
C VAL A 65 2.36 -21.27 11.20
N LEU A 66 1.42 -20.87 10.35
CA LEU A 66 0.06 -20.53 10.77
C LEU A 66 -0.68 -21.72 11.39
N ALA A 67 -0.45 -22.93 10.87
CA ALA A 67 -1.01 -24.15 11.47
C ALA A 67 -0.44 -24.41 12.87
N ALA A 68 0.85 -24.21 13.07
CA ALA A 68 1.46 -24.30 14.39
C ALA A 68 0.89 -23.24 15.34
N VAL A 69 0.74 -21.99 14.88
CA VAL A 69 0.10 -20.92 15.68
C VAL A 69 -1.32 -21.31 16.06
N ALA A 70 -2.15 -21.73 15.12
CA ALA A 70 -3.54 -22.15 15.38
C ALA A 70 -3.66 -23.39 16.29
N PHE A 71 -2.61 -24.25 16.33
CA PHE A 71 -2.57 -25.39 17.23
C PHE A 71 -2.19 -25.02 18.67
N PHE A 72 -1.23 -24.11 18.84
CA PHE A 72 -0.73 -23.73 20.17
C PHE A 72 -1.49 -22.55 20.79
N VAL A 73 -2.22 -21.76 19.99
CA VAL A 73 -2.94 -20.57 20.43
C VAL A 73 -4.45 -20.77 20.26
N PRO A 74 -5.17 -21.08 21.36
CA PRO A 74 -6.61 -21.43 21.30
C PRO A 74 -7.51 -20.34 20.73
N THR A 75 -7.06 -19.08 20.73
CA THR A 75 -7.80 -17.92 20.21
C THR A 75 -7.73 -17.80 18.69
N THR A 76 -6.73 -18.42 18.04
CA THR A 76 -6.58 -18.38 16.57
C THR A 76 -7.27 -19.59 15.93
N HIS A 77 -8.25 -19.34 15.06
CA HIS A 77 -8.98 -20.42 14.40
C HIS A 77 -8.24 -20.95 13.16
N TYR A 78 -8.25 -22.28 12.96
CA TYR A 78 -7.53 -22.93 11.83
C TYR A 78 -7.98 -22.49 10.44
N LEU A 79 -9.18 -21.90 10.29
CA LEU A 79 -9.67 -21.33 9.02
C LEU A 79 -8.86 -20.11 8.53
N ILE A 80 -7.95 -19.55 9.35
CA ILE A 80 -7.00 -18.53 8.90
C ILE A 80 -6.07 -19.07 7.80
N ILE A 81 -5.78 -20.39 7.78
CA ILE A 81 -4.89 -21.03 6.80
C ILE A 81 -5.52 -21.02 5.39
N PRO A 82 -6.74 -21.57 5.16
CA PRO A 82 -7.36 -21.45 3.85
C PRO A 82 -7.62 -20.00 3.46
N ALA A 83 -7.94 -19.09 4.40
CA ALA A 83 -8.06 -17.67 4.11
C ALA A 83 -6.73 -17.10 3.57
N PHE A 84 -5.60 -17.42 4.20
CA PHE A 84 -4.26 -17.03 3.76
C PHE A 84 -3.94 -17.55 2.34
N ILE A 85 -4.18 -18.83 2.09
CA ILE A 85 -3.92 -19.43 0.77
C ILE A 85 -4.79 -18.77 -0.31
N ILE A 86 -6.08 -18.54 -0.04
CA ILE A 86 -7.00 -17.88 -0.97
C ILE A 86 -6.52 -16.45 -1.25
N GLY A 87 -6.08 -15.71 -0.23
CA GLY A 87 -5.51 -14.37 -0.37
C GLY A 87 -4.28 -14.33 -1.27
N ALA A 88 -3.36 -15.27 -1.04
CA ALA A 88 -2.17 -15.44 -1.87
C ALA A 88 -2.52 -15.74 -3.34
N VAL A 89 -3.46 -16.66 -3.58
CA VAL A 89 -3.91 -17.00 -4.93
C VAL A 89 -4.57 -15.83 -5.64
N PHE A 90 -5.44 -15.07 -4.94
CA PHE A 90 -6.13 -13.92 -5.54
C PHE A 90 -5.16 -12.79 -5.88
N SER A 91 -4.17 -12.50 -5.03
CA SER A 91 -3.12 -11.51 -5.30
C SER A 91 -2.27 -11.91 -6.51
N ALA A 92 -1.83 -13.18 -6.57
CA ALA A 92 -1.12 -13.72 -7.72
C ALA A 92 -1.96 -13.66 -9.02
N LEU A 93 -3.27 -13.96 -8.94
CA LEU A 93 -4.18 -13.84 -10.09
C LEU A 93 -4.31 -12.39 -10.56
N ALA A 94 -4.41 -11.43 -9.65
CA ALA A 94 -4.50 -10.01 -9.97
C ALA A 94 -3.26 -9.53 -10.74
N GLY A 95 -2.05 -9.85 -10.26
CA GLY A 95 -0.79 -9.56 -10.95
C GLY A 95 -0.68 -10.25 -12.32
N ASN A 96 -0.99 -11.55 -12.38
CA ASN A 96 -0.96 -12.33 -13.63
C ASN A 96 -1.92 -11.77 -14.70
N MET A 97 -3.11 -11.37 -14.29
CA MET A 97 -4.10 -10.80 -15.19
C MET A 97 -3.61 -9.44 -15.73
N GLY A 98 -3.06 -8.60 -14.86
CA GLY A 98 -2.48 -7.30 -15.23
C GLY A 98 -1.38 -7.46 -16.26
N MET A 99 -0.38 -8.31 -15.99
CA MET A 99 0.73 -8.58 -16.91
C MET A 99 0.25 -9.08 -18.27
N LYS A 100 -0.66 -10.07 -18.28
CA LYS A 100 -1.17 -10.65 -19.55
C LYS A 100 -1.93 -9.66 -20.41
N ILE A 101 -2.67 -8.73 -19.81
CA ILE A 101 -3.37 -7.71 -20.61
C ILE A 101 -2.40 -6.62 -21.05
N ALA A 102 -1.46 -6.20 -20.22
CA ALA A 102 -0.47 -5.19 -20.58
C ALA A 102 0.37 -5.63 -21.78
N THR A 103 1.03 -6.79 -21.70
CA THR A 103 1.85 -7.34 -22.78
C THR A 103 1.10 -7.48 -24.12
N LYS A 104 -0.20 -7.80 -24.08
CA LYS A 104 -1.02 -7.86 -25.30
C LYS A 104 -1.50 -6.48 -25.75
N THR A 105 -1.56 -5.49 -24.85
CA THR A 105 -1.96 -4.12 -25.15
C THR A 105 -0.80 -3.32 -25.76
N ASN A 106 0.43 -3.55 -25.34
CA ASN A 106 1.63 -2.81 -25.79
C ASN A 106 1.70 -2.72 -27.31
N VAL A 107 1.75 -3.85 -28.00
CA VAL A 107 1.81 -3.91 -29.48
C VAL A 107 0.57 -3.32 -30.15
N ARG A 108 -0.59 -3.43 -29.52
CA ARG A 108 -1.85 -2.85 -30.05
C ARG A 108 -1.88 -1.34 -29.91
N THR A 109 -1.23 -0.81 -28.87
CA THR A 109 -1.02 0.63 -28.69
C THR A 109 -0.09 1.18 -29.75
N THR A 110 1.05 0.49 -30.03
CA THR A 110 1.94 0.82 -31.15
C THR A 110 1.19 0.85 -32.48
N GLN A 111 0.42 -0.18 -32.77
CA GLN A 111 -0.38 -0.23 -34.01
C GLN A 111 -1.43 0.88 -34.09
N ALA A 112 -2.09 1.19 -32.97
CA ALA A 112 -3.05 2.28 -32.90
C ALA A 112 -2.40 3.65 -33.10
N ALA A 113 -1.16 3.84 -32.62
CA ALA A 113 -0.36 5.05 -32.81
C ALA A 113 -0.03 5.34 -34.27
N LYS A 114 0.06 4.33 -35.14
CA LYS A 114 0.17 4.53 -36.61
C LYS A 114 -1.01 5.34 -37.15
N THR A 115 -2.20 5.11 -36.59
CA THR A 115 -3.41 5.78 -37.07
C THR A 115 -3.60 7.14 -36.43
N SER A 116 -3.57 7.23 -35.09
CA SER A 116 -3.79 8.48 -34.34
C SER A 116 -3.42 8.38 -32.88
N LEU A 117 -3.00 9.51 -32.28
CA LEU A 117 -2.75 9.64 -30.86
C LEU A 117 -4.01 9.34 -30.00
N PRO A 118 -5.24 9.83 -30.35
CA PRO A 118 -6.46 9.46 -29.65
C PRO A 118 -6.74 7.95 -29.58
N ASN A 119 -6.45 7.23 -30.70
CA ASN A 119 -6.64 5.77 -30.71
C ASN A 119 -5.58 5.06 -29.85
N ALA A 120 -4.32 5.50 -29.88
CA ALA A 120 -3.27 4.98 -29.03
C ALA A 120 -3.64 5.12 -27.54
N LEU A 121 -4.05 6.32 -27.11
CA LEU A 121 -4.54 6.57 -25.73
C LEU A 121 -5.72 5.66 -25.38
N LYS A 122 -6.69 5.52 -26.30
CA LYS A 122 -7.89 4.67 -26.04
C LYS A 122 -7.53 3.20 -25.84
N VAL A 123 -6.53 2.69 -26.54
CA VAL A 123 -6.07 1.29 -26.44
C VAL A 123 -5.24 1.10 -25.18
N SER A 124 -4.22 1.93 -24.94
CA SER A 124 -3.36 1.82 -23.75
C SER A 124 -4.15 2.00 -22.45
N PHE A 125 -4.96 3.04 -22.34
CA PHE A 125 -5.86 3.24 -21.21
C PHE A 125 -6.93 2.13 -21.08
N GLY A 126 -7.32 1.52 -22.21
CA GLY A 126 -8.18 0.34 -22.23
C GLY A 126 -7.55 -0.86 -21.51
N GLY A 127 -6.25 -1.10 -21.74
CA GLY A 127 -5.46 -2.11 -21.02
C GLY A 127 -5.36 -1.82 -19.52
N GLY A 128 -5.03 -0.58 -19.16
CA GLY A 128 -5.02 -0.13 -17.77
C GLY A 128 -6.38 -0.28 -17.08
N THR A 129 -7.48 0.02 -17.78
CA THR A 129 -8.85 -0.18 -17.25
C THR A 129 -9.13 -1.65 -16.90
N VAL A 130 -8.67 -2.59 -17.71
CA VAL A 130 -8.82 -4.04 -17.43
C VAL A 130 -8.09 -4.41 -16.16
N MET A 131 -6.87 -3.90 -15.97
CA MET A 131 -6.10 -4.14 -14.75
C MET A 131 -6.79 -3.54 -13.52
N GLY A 132 -7.14 -2.26 -13.56
CA GLY A 132 -7.72 -1.56 -12.42
C GLY A 132 -9.03 -2.19 -11.93
N LEU A 133 -9.95 -2.49 -12.85
CA LEU A 133 -11.22 -3.15 -12.51
C LEU A 133 -11.04 -4.61 -12.09
N GLY A 134 -10.06 -5.30 -12.67
CA GLY A 134 -9.74 -6.66 -12.28
C GLY A 134 -9.22 -6.77 -10.86
N VAL A 135 -8.27 -5.92 -10.49
CA VAL A 135 -7.70 -5.87 -9.14
C VAL A 135 -8.78 -5.52 -8.10
N ALA A 136 -9.50 -4.40 -8.29
CA ALA A 136 -10.52 -3.97 -7.34
C ALA A 136 -11.71 -4.96 -7.27
N GLY A 137 -12.13 -5.49 -8.43
CA GLY A 137 -13.22 -6.47 -8.50
C GLY A 137 -12.87 -7.78 -7.77
N LEU A 138 -11.67 -8.32 -7.98
CA LEU A 138 -11.20 -9.52 -7.27
C LEU A 138 -11.04 -9.27 -5.77
N ALA A 139 -10.53 -8.10 -5.37
CA ALA A 139 -10.34 -7.74 -3.96
C ALA A 139 -11.67 -7.69 -3.21
N VAL A 140 -12.67 -6.96 -3.73
CA VAL A 140 -13.99 -6.85 -3.10
C VAL A 140 -14.72 -8.18 -3.15
N LEU A 141 -14.63 -8.93 -4.26
CA LEU A 141 -15.27 -10.24 -4.39
C LEU A 141 -14.72 -11.24 -3.38
N GLY A 142 -13.37 -11.38 -3.31
CA GLY A 142 -12.71 -12.34 -2.42
C GLY A 142 -12.97 -12.02 -0.96
N LEU A 143 -12.79 -10.76 -0.56
CA LEU A 143 -13.04 -10.33 0.82
C LEU A 143 -14.51 -10.54 1.23
N THR A 144 -15.47 -10.18 0.37
CA THR A 144 -16.90 -10.30 0.70
C THR A 144 -17.35 -11.75 0.74
N LEU A 145 -16.89 -12.61 -0.18
CA LEU A 145 -17.23 -14.04 -0.18
C LEU A 145 -16.71 -14.73 1.08
N LEU A 146 -15.47 -14.46 1.48
CA LEU A 146 -14.90 -15.04 2.69
C LEU A 146 -15.58 -14.49 3.94
N PHE A 147 -15.86 -13.18 4.00
CA PHE A 147 -16.61 -12.59 5.10
C PHE A 147 -17.98 -13.28 5.27
N ILE A 148 -18.76 -13.42 4.23
CA ILE A 148 -20.07 -14.10 4.27
C ILE A 148 -19.89 -15.57 4.69
N GLY A 149 -18.87 -16.25 4.14
CA GLY A 149 -18.57 -17.64 4.50
C GLY A 149 -18.29 -17.81 6.00
N PHE A 150 -17.43 -16.97 6.55
CA PHE A 150 -17.06 -17.02 7.96
C PHE A 150 -18.20 -16.50 8.88
N PHE A 151 -18.92 -15.47 8.44
CA PHE A 151 -20.11 -14.98 9.16
C PHE A 151 -21.18 -16.07 9.28
N ASN A 152 -21.42 -16.84 8.21
CA ASN A 152 -22.33 -17.97 8.28
C ASN A 152 -21.78 -19.12 9.13
N PHE A 153 -20.48 -19.40 9.05
CA PHE A 153 -19.86 -20.51 9.78
C PHE A 153 -19.83 -20.28 11.29
N PHE A 154 -19.40 -19.10 11.74
CA PHE A 154 -19.25 -18.78 13.16
C PHE A 154 -20.53 -18.25 13.83
N MET A 155 -21.38 -17.55 13.08
CA MET A 155 -22.55 -16.83 13.61
C MET A 155 -23.88 -17.29 12.99
N GLY A 156 -23.88 -18.34 12.16
CA GLY A 156 -25.10 -18.82 11.51
C GLY A 156 -25.76 -17.80 10.56
N GLY A 157 -25.03 -16.77 10.12
CA GLY A 157 -25.54 -15.73 9.22
C GLY A 157 -26.43 -14.67 9.88
N VAL A 158 -26.46 -14.64 11.20
CA VAL A 158 -27.22 -13.65 12.01
C VAL A 158 -26.30 -13.05 13.06
N TRP A 159 -26.49 -11.78 13.37
CA TRP A 159 -25.72 -11.13 14.42
C TRP A 159 -25.94 -11.83 15.76
N THR A 160 -24.86 -12.23 16.41
CA THR A 160 -24.87 -12.83 17.76
C THR A 160 -24.27 -11.88 18.79
N ASN A 161 -22.98 -11.57 18.65
CA ASN A 161 -22.23 -10.67 19.52
C ASN A 161 -20.94 -10.19 18.87
N THR A 162 -20.29 -9.20 19.46
CA THR A 162 -19.03 -8.62 18.96
C THR A 162 -17.83 -9.56 19.09
N THR A 163 -17.86 -10.50 20.03
CA THR A 163 -16.77 -11.47 20.25
C THR A 163 -16.71 -12.49 19.12
N ASP A 164 -17.86 -13.08 18.74
CA ASP A 164 -17.93 -14.00 17.59
C ASP A 164 -17.54 -13.28 16.29
N MET A 165 -17.95 -12.03 16.14
CA MET A 165 -17.55 -11.21 14.98
C MET A 165 -16.03 -10.94 14.97
N THR A 166 -15.39 -10.79 16.13
CA THR A 166 -13.93 -10.67 16.21
C THR A 166 -13.25 -11.92 15.63
N ILE A 167 -13.75 -13.13 15.94
CA ILE A 167 -13.21 -14.37 15.36
C ILE A 167 -13.39 -14.40 13.84
N VAL A 168 -14.52 -13.94 13.32
CA VAL A 168 -14.77 -13.79 11.87
C VAL A 168 -13.69 -12.90 11.23
N LEU A 169 -13.44 -11.72 11.83
CA LEU A 169 -12.51 -10.72 11.29
C LEU A 169 -11.04 -11.12 11.45
N GLU A 170 -10.67 -11.77 12.56
CA GLU A 170 -9.34 -12.36 12.76
C GLU A 170 -9.05 -13.45 11.70
N THR A 171 -10.02 -14.33 11.47
CA THR A 171 -9.90 -15.37 10.42
C THR A 171 -9.76 -14.74 9.04
N LEU A 172 -10.50 -13.65 8.78
CA LEU A 172 -10.43 -12.91 7.53
C LEU A 172 -9.09 -12.17 7.36
N ALA A 173 -8.38 -11.82 8.45
CA ALA A 173 -7.05 -11.24 8.38
C ALA A 173 -6.04 -12.18 7.69
N GLY A 174 -6.25 -13.48 7.72
CA GLY A 174 -5.47 -14.45 6.94
C GLY A 174 -5.51 -14.16 5.44
N PHE A 175 -6.67 -13.79 4.88
CA PHE A 175 -6.81 -13.40 3.47
C PHE A 175 -5.94 -12.18 3.13
N SER A 176 -5.96 -11.16 3.98
CA SER A 176 -5.12 -9.98 3.80
C SER A 176 -3.64 -10.30 3.94
N LEU A 177 -3.26 -11.14 4.91
CA LEU A 177 -1.88 -11.56 5.12
C LEU A 177 -1.33 -12.32 3.90
N GLY A 178 -2.13 -13.22 3.32
CA GLY A 178 -1.77 -13.93 2.09
C GLY A 178 -1.58 -12.99 0.91
N ALA A 179 -2.49 -12.05 0.74
CA ALA A 179 -2.45 -11.05 -0.33
C ALA A 179 -1.20 -10.15 -0.25
N GLU A 180 -0.92 -9.57 0.92
CA GLU A 180 0.23 -8.69 1.13
C GLU A 180 1.56 -9.43 1.07
N SER A 181 1.59 -10.70 1.49
CA SER A 181 2.80 -11.54 1.39
C SER A 181 3.21 -11.76 -0.07
N ILE A 182 2.26 -12.10 -0.95
CA ILE A 182 2.54 -12.24 -2.39
C ILE A 182 2.92 -10.87 -2.98
N ALA A 183 2.22 -9.81 -2.61
CA ALA A 183 2.50 -8.46 -3.07
C ALA A 183 3.96 -8.04 -2.75
N LEU A 184 4.47 -8.37 -1.55
CA LEU A 184 5.85 -8.06 -1.17
C LEU A 184 6.86 -8.66 -2.15
N PHE A 185 6.77 -9.96 -2.40
CA PHE A 185 7.71 -10.64 -3.27
C PHE A 185 7.55 -10.19 -4.72
N ALA A 186 6.33 -10.09 -5.23
CA ALA A 186 6.07 -9.62 -6.59
C ALA A 186 6.58 -8.19 -6.82
N ARG A 187 6.43 -7.28 -5.83
CA ARG A 187 6.89 -5.90 -5.96
C ARG A 187 8.41 -5.79 -5.86
N VAL A 188 9.03 -6.47 -4.88
CA VAL A 188 10.49 -6.46 -4.71
C VAL A 188 11.17 -7.21 -5.86
N GLY A 189 10.71 -8.41 -6.19
CA GLY A 189 11.28 -9.24 -7.26
C GLY A 189 11.11 -8.59 -8.63
N GLY A 190 9.89 -8.13 -8.95
CA GLY A 190 9.61 -7.41 -10.19
C GLY A 190 10.44 -6.14 -10.31
N GLY A 191 10.54 -5.32 -9.25
CA GLY A 191 11.35 -4.10 -9.25
C GLY A 191 12.85 -4.36 -9.42
N ILE A 192 13.41 -5.40 -8.79
CA ILE A 192 14.82 -5.80 -8.99
C ILE A 192 15.02 -6.26 -10.45
N TYR A 193 14.08 -7.04 -10.98
CA TYR A 193 14.14 -7.51 -12.37
C TYR A 193 14.18 -6.33 -13.35
N THR A 194 13.17 -5.44 -13.28
CA THR A 194 13.02 -4.28 -14.15
C THR A 194 14.29 -3.44 -14.14
N LYS A 195 14.73 -3.03 -12.95
CA LYS A 195 15.86 -2.08 -12.86
C LYS A 195 17.22 -2.71 -13.10
N ALA A 196 17.37 -4.02 -12.96
CA ALA A 196 18.56 -4.70 -13.43
C ALA A 196 18.67 -4.70 -14.95
N ALA A 197 17.56 -4.91 -15.65
CA ALA A 197 17.51 -4.89 -17.12
C ALA A 197 17.69 -3.46 -17.67
N ASP A 198 16.95 -2.49 -17.13
CA ASP A 198 16.99 -1.08 -17.51
C ASP A 198 18.39 -0.47 -17.32
N VAL A 199 18.96 -0.55 -16.10
CA VAL A 199 20.32 -0.07 -15.82
C VAL A 199 21.36 -0.78 -16.70
N GLY A 200 21.21 -2.09 -16.95
CA GLY A 200 22.09 -2.85 -17.83
C GLY A 200 21.99 -2.39 -19.30
N ALA A 201 20.78 -2.13 -19.77
CA ALA A 201 20.52 -1.61 -21.11
C ALA A 201 21.08 -0.18 -21.28
N ASP A 202 20.82 0.69 -20.30
CA ASP A 202 21.19 2.10 -20.35
C ASP A 202 22.70 2.33 -20.26
N LEU A 203 23.37 1.72 -19.28
CA LEU A 203 24.81 1.93 -19.08
C LEU A 203 25.62 1.45 -20.28
N VAL A 204 25.34 0.26 -20.79
CA VAL A 204 26.13 -0.28 -21.91
C VAL A 204 25.64 0.25 -23.26
N GLY A 205 24.31 0.33 -23.45
CA GLY A 205 23.75 0.78 -24.72
C GLY A 205 23.93 2.29 -24.95
N LYS A 206 23.36 3.11 -24.04
CA LYS A 206 23.32 4.57 -24.20
C LYS A 206 24.65 5.24 -23.86
N VAL A 207 25.32 4.83 -22.76
CA VAL A 207 26.53 5.53 -22.28
C VAL A 207 27.79 4.99 -22.90
N GLU A 208 27.99 3.67 -22.98
CA GLU A 208 29.23 3.08 -23.53
C GLU A 208 29.18 2.95 -25.06
N ALA A 209 28.12 2.36 -25.61
CA ALA A 209 28.03 2.09 -27.05
C ALA A 209 27.45 3.25 -27.88
N GLY A 210 26.74 4.19 -27.20
CA GLY A 210 26.17 5.37 -27.88
C GLY A 210 25.00 5.03 -28.81
N ILE A 211 24.34 3.88 -28.63
CA ILE A 211 23.16 3.49 -29.43
C ILE A 211 21.88 4.10 -28.80
N PRO A 212 20.84 4.33 -29.59
CA PRO A 212 19.57 4.85 -29.09
C PRO A 212 18.93 3.96 -27.99
N GLU A 213 18.01 4.53 -27.23
CA GLU A 213 17.10 3.80 -26.34
C GLU A 213 16.23 2.85 -27.17
N ASP A 214 15.94 1.67 -26.66
CA ASP A 214 15.15 0.63 -27.30
C ASP A 214 15.73 0.11 -28.64
N ASP A 215 17.01 0.36 -28.92
CA ASP A 215 17.64 -0.13 -30.14
C ASP A 215 17.65 -1.67 -30.18
N PRO A 216 17.21 -2.31 -31.27
CA PRO A 216 17.16 -3.77 -31.41
C PRO A 216 18.51 -4.46 -31.31
N ARG A 217 19.63 -3.74 -31.46
CA ARG A 217 20.98 -4.25 -31.28
C ARG A 217 21.34 -4.48 -29.81
N ASN A 218 20.66 -3.81 -28.90
CA ASN A 218 20.91 -3.97 -27.47
C ASN A 218 20.27 -5.26 -26.95
N PRO A 219 21.05 -6.24 -26.45
CA PRO A 219 20.52 -7.51 -25.96
C PRO A 219 19.58 -7.40 -24.74
N ALA A 220 19.69 -6.32 -23.95
CA ALA A 220 18.90 -6.13 -22.76
C ALA A 220 17.52 -5.50 -23.01
N THR A 221 17.25 -4.90 -24.18
CA THR A 221 16.01 -4.18 -24.49
C THR A 221 14.75 -5.04 -24.27
N ILE A 222 14.77 -6.32 -24.68
CA ILE A 222 13.62 -7.21 -24.42
C ILE A 222 13.46 -7.49 -22.93
N ALA A 223 14.56 -7.67 -22.19
CA ALA A 223 14.49 -7.89 -20.75
C ALA A 223 13.95 -6.66 -20.02
N ASP A 224 14.29 -5.46 -20.47
CA ASP A 224 13.79 -4.19 -19.98
C ASP A 224 12.27 -4.08 -20.17
N ASN A 225 11.79 -4.23 -21.39
CA ASN A 225 10.36 -4.26 -21.71
C ASN A 225 9.58 -5.38 -20.95
N VAL A 226 10.20 -6.53 -20.69
CA VAL A 226 9.62 -7.56 -19.81
C VAL A 226 9.51 -7.03 -18.40
N GLY A 227 10.54 -6.32 -17.92
CA GLY A 227 10.61 -5.74 -16.60
C GLY A 227 9.41 -4.86 -16.28
N ASP A 228 9.07 -3.90 -17.12
CA ASP A 228 7.91 -3.02 -16.94
C ASP A 228 6.61 -3.80 -16.77
N ASN A 229 6.44 -4.88 -17.53
CA ASN A 229 5.23 -5.71 -17.44
C ASN A 229 5.18 -6.53 -16.15
N VAL A 230 6.31 -6.99 -15.61
CA VAL A 230 6.33 -7.81 -14.39
C VAL A 230 6.52 -6.97 -13.12
N GLY A 231 7.32 -5.90 -13.16
CA GLY A 231 7.56 -5.00 -12.03
C GLY A 231 6.46 -3.95 -11.86
N ASP A 232 6.28 -3.13 -12.91
CA ASP A 232 5.40 -1.96 -12.82
C ASP A 232 3.94 -2.28 -13.12
N VAL A 233 3.62 -3.40 -13.76
CA VAL A 233 2.23 -3.83 -13.92
C VAL A 233 1.87 -4.95 -12.94
N ALA A 234 2.51 -6.12 -13.00
CA ALA A 234 2.11 -7.25 -12.17
C ALA A 234 2.37 -7.01 -10.67
N GLY A 235 3.56 -6.49 -10.33
CA GLY A 235 3.94 -6.16 -8.95
C GLY A 235 3.05 -5.09 -8.34
N MET A 236 2.73 -4.03 -9.10
CA MET A 236 1.80 -2.98 -8.66
C MET A 236 0.37 -3.50 -8.50
N GLY A 237 -0.08 -4.39 -9.40
CA GLY A 237 -1.39 -5.01 -9.29
C GLY A 237 -1.56 -5.82 -8.02
N ALA A 238 -0.54 -6.59 -7.64
CA ALA A 238 -0.52 -7.34 -6.39
C ALA A 238 -0.48 -6.41 -5.15
N ASP A 239 0.32 -5.34 -5.18
CA ASP A 239 0.42 -4.35 -4.09
C ASP A 239 -0.91 -3.64 -3.85
N LEU A 240 -1.55 -3.11 -4.89
CA LEU A 240 -2.83 -2.42 -4.74
C LEU A 240 -3.98 -3.38 -4.41
N PHE A 241 -3.92 -4.65 -4.83
CA PHE A 241 -4.84 -5.69 -4.37
C PHE A 241 -4.75 -5.88 -2.86
N GLY A 242 -3.54 -6.09 -2.34
CA GLY A 242 -3.28 -6.24 -0.91
C GLY A 242 -3.71 -4.99 -0.13
N SER A 243 -3.35 -3.79 -0.61
CA SER A 243 -3.73 -2.51 -0.01
C SER A 243 -5.25 -2.34 0.12
N TYR A 244 -5.97 -2.71 -0.93
CA TYR A 244 -7.42 -2.64 -0.96
C TYR A 244 -8.05 -3.53 0.10
N VAL A 245 -7.60 -4.80 0.15
CA VAL A 245 -8.08 -5.80 1.12
C VAL A 245 -7.76 -5.37 2.55
N ALA A 246 -6.50 -4.98 2.82
CA ALA A 246 -6.05 -4.59 4.16
C ALA A 246 -6.80 -3.37 4.69
N THR A 247 -7.04 -2.37 3.84
CA THR A 247 -7.76 -1.15 4.21
C THR A 247 -9.21 -1.43 4.59
N VAL A 248 -9.91 -2.21 3.75
CA VAL A 248 -11.31 -2.55 4.00
C VAL A 248 -11.44 -3.41 5.25
N LEU A 249 -10.55 -4.39 5.42
CA LEU A 249 -10.52 -5.24 6.62
C LEU A 249 -10.28 -4.43 7.90
N ALA A 250 -9.29 -3.53 7.91
CA ALA A 250 -9.02 -2.69 9.07
C ALA A 250 -10.24 -1.84 9.46
N ALA A 251 -10.94 -1.28 8.47
CA ALA A 251 -12.15 -0.52 8.71
C ALA A 251 -13.32 -1.41 9.19
N MET A 252 -13.42 -2.67 8.75
CA MET A 252 -14.40 -3.64 9.26
C MET A 252 -14.14 -3.98 10.74
N VAL A 253 -12.87 -4.19 11.11
CA VAL A 253 -12.47 -4.45 12.51
C VAL A 253 -12.86 -3.28 13.40
N LEU A 254 -12.56 -2.05 12.99
CA LEU A 254 -12.92 -0.85 13.75
C LEU A 254 -14.44 -0.61 13.73
N GLY A 255 -15.16 -1.05 12.69
CA GLY A 255 -16.61 -1.08 12.66
C GLY A 255 -17.22 -2.01 13.74
N ASN A 256 -16.60 -3.17 13.97
CA ASN A 256 -16.99 -4.05 15.09
C ASN A 256 -16.72 -3.40 16.45
N TYR A 257 -15.63 -2.63 16.57
CA TYR A 257 -15.32 -1.89 17.78
C TYR A 257 -16.35 -0.80 18.09
N VAL A 258 -16.83 -0.07 17.06
CA VAL A 258 -17.94 0.88 17.21
C VAL A 258 -19.18 0.21 17.74
N ILE A 259 -19.51 -1.01 17.28
CA ILE A 259 -20.66 -1.77 17.80
C ILE A 259 -20.42 -2.16 19.26
N THR A 260 -19.20 -2.49 19.63
CA THR A 260 -18.81 -2.77 21.04
C THR A 260 -19.04 -1.55 21.93
N ASP A 261 -18.60 -0.38 21.50
CA ASP A 261 -18.80 0.89 22.23
C ASP A 261 -20.28 1.26 22.37
N MET A 262 -21.13 0.83 21.43
CA MET A 262 -22.59 0.98 21.48
C MET A 262 -23.31 -0.05 22.38
N GLY A 263 -22.57 -0.78 23.21
CA GLY A 263 -23.12 -1.80 24.09
C GLY A 263 -23.34 -3.17 23.45
N GLY A 264 -22.62 -3.47 22.35
CA GLY A 264 -22.60 -4.76 21.69
C GLY A 264 -23.72 -5.00 20.67
N SER A 265 -24.60 -4.02 20.45
CA SER A 265 -25.65 -4.10 19.42
C SER A 265 -26.09 -2.73 18.93
N ILE A 266 -26.43 -2.64 17.64
CA ILE A 266 -27.00 -1.44 17.05
C ILE A 266 -28.28 -1.79 16.28
N GLN A 267 -29.18 -0.83 16.15
CA GLN A 267 -30.34 -0.96 15.27
C GLN A 267 -30.06 -0.24 13.97
N ASP A 268 -29.92 -0.98 12.90
CA ASP A 268 -29.75 -0.50 11.55
C ASP A 268 -30.56 -1.34 10.54
N ALA A 269 -30.61 -0.91 9.28
CA ALA A 269 -31.28 -1.64 8.21
C ALA A 269 -30.49 -2.88 7.73
N PHE A 270 -29.33 -3.15 8.31
CA PHE A 270 -28.36 -4.17 7.89
C PHE A 270 -28.18 -5.31 8.90
N GLY A 271 -29.10 -5.43 9.86
CA GLY A 271 -29.09 -6.48 10.86
C GLY A 271 -28.07 -6.28 11.98
N GLY A 272 -27.73 -5.02 12.27
CA GLY A 272 -26.80 -4.67 13.33
C GLY A 272 -25.31 -4.64 12.94
N ILE A 273 -25.00 -4.83 11.66
CA ILE A 273 -23.62 -4.87 11.14
C ILE A 273 -23.29 -3.76 10.15
N GLY A 274 -24.05 -2.69 10.11
CA GLY A 274 -23.85 -1.54 9.20
C GLY A 274 -22.44 -0.96 9.26
N PRO A 275 -21.84 -0.67 10.43
CA PRO A 275 -20.48 -0.17 10.52
C PRO A 275 -19.41 -1.13 9.95
N ILE A 276 -19.64 -2.43 10.00
CA ILE A 276 -18.73 -3.45 9.44
C ILE A 276 -18.89 -3.54 7.92
N LEU A 277 -20.12 -3.42 7.40
CA LEU A 277 -20.41 -3.52 5.97
C LEU A 277 -20.09 -2.23 5.20
N LEU A 278 -20.10 -1.07 5.83
CA LEU A 278 -19.93 0.23 5.19
C LEU A 278 -18.63 0.32 4.36
N PRO A 279 -17.45 -0.06 4.87
CA PRO A 279 -16.23 0.01 4.07
C PRO A 279 -16.27 -0.89 2.82
N MET A 280 -16.90 -2.08 2.89
CA MET A 280 -17.11 -2.93 1.72
C MET A 280 -18.08 -2.30 0.71
N ALA A 281 -19.12 -1.63 1.18
CA ALA A 281 -20.08 -0.93 0.33
C ALA A 281 -19.43 0.28 -0.38
N ILE A 282 -18.60 1.06 0.33
CA ILE A 282 -17.81 2.14 -0.25
C ILE A 282 -16.86 1.60 -1.32
N ALA A 283 -16.17 0.50 -1.03
CA ALA A 283 -15.28 -0.18 -1.95
C ALA A 283 -16.02 -0.64 -3.23
N GLY A 284 -17.17 -1.30 -3.08
CA GLY A 284 -18.00 -1.73 -4.20
C GLY A 284 -18.52 -0.56 -5.05
N ALA A 285 -19.01 0.51 -4.41
CA ALA A 285 -19.46 1.73 -5.10
C ALA A 285 -18.33 2.35 -5.92
N GLY A 286 -17.10 2.36 -5.41
CA GLY A 286 -15.91 2.83 -6.09
C GLY A 286 -15.65 2.12 -7.43
N ILE A 287 -15.90 0.80 -7.51
CA ILE A 287 -15.78 0.04 -8.76
C ILE A 287 -16.75 0.57 -9.82
N ILE A 288 -18.02 0.76 -9.46
CA ILE A 288 -19.04 1.26 -10.40
C ILE A 288 -18.72 2.69 -10.86
N ILE A 289 -18.28 3.53 -9.92
CA ILE A 289 -17.89 4.92 -10.21
C ILE A 289 -16.66 4.98 -11.10
N SER A 290 -15.68 4.09 -10.88
CA SER A 290 -14.50 3.99 -11.74
C SER A 290 -14.87 3.61 -13.18
N ILE A 291 -15.86 2.74 -13.40
CA ILE A 291 -16.39 2.45 -14.73
C ILE A 291 -16.89 3.75 -15.40
N ILE A 292 -17.64 4.58 -14.66
CA ILE A 292 -18.14 5.87 -15.19
C ILE A 292 -16.96 6.78 -15.54
N GLY A 293 -15.95 6.88 -14.67
CA GLY A 293 -14.75 7.69 -14.88
C GLY A 293 -13.99 7.31 -16.16
N THR A 294 -13.91 6.00 -16.48
CA THR A 294 -13.21 5.54 -17.69
C THR A 294 -13.82 6.04 -19.00
N PHE A 295 -15.10 6.37 -19.04
CA PHE A 295 -15.73 6.94 -20.23
C PHE A 295 -15.35 8.39 -20.50
N LEU A 296 -14.82 9.09 -19.49
CA LEU A 296 -14.46 10.52 -19.59
C LEU A 296 -13.03 10.74 -20.09
N VAL A 297 -12.18 9.69 -20.05
CA VAL A 297 -10.79 9.76 -20.52
C VAL A 297 -10.76 9.66 -22.03
N LYS A 298 -10.63 10.80 -22.70
CA LYS A 298 -10.54 10.89 -24.16
C LYS A 298 -9.95 12.23 -24.60
N ILE A 299 -9.18 12.19 -25.70
CA ILE A 299 -8.73 13.36 -26.45
C ILE A 299 -9.30 13.29 -27.87
N SER A 300 -9.33 14.40 -28.57
CA SER A 300 -9.91 14.47 -29.93
C SER A 300 -8.91 14.87 -31.01
N SER A 301 -7.79 15.52 -30.65
CA SER A 301 -6.78 16.03 -31.58
C SER A 301 -5.62 15.04 -31.73
N ASN A 302 -5.11 14.89 -32.96
CA ASN A 302 -3.85 14.20 -33.23
C ASN A 302 -2.62 15.03 -32.84
N ASP A 303 -2.76 16.36 -32.76
CA ASP A 303 -1.72 17.31 -32.39
C ASP A 303 -1.76 17.62 -30.89
N ALA A 304 -2.48 16.80 -30.12
CA ALA A 304 -2.56 16.94 -28.67
C ALA A 304 -1.16 16.74 -28.06
N LYS A 305 -0.83 17.60 -27.11
CA LYS A 305 0.42 17.52 -26.34
C LYS A 305 0.20 16.83 -25.00
N GLU A 306 1.30 16.56 -24.30
CA GLU A 306 1.32 15.91 -22.98
C GLU A 306 0.30 16.51 -22.00
N ASN A 307 0.22 17.85 -21.96
CA ASN A 307 -0.74 18.56 -21.08
C ASN A 307 -2.22 18.26 -21.37
N GLU A 308 -2.57 17.98 -22.63
CA GLU A 308 -3.95 17.64 -23.02
C GLU A 308 -4.28 16.19 -22.65
N VAL A 309 -3.33 15.29 -22.83
CA VAL A 309 -3.45 13.87 -22.40
C VAL A 309 -3.57 13.81 -20.88
N GLN A 310 -2.68 14.49 -20.14
CA GLN A 310 -2.72 14.58 -18.69
C GLN A 310 -4.06 15.14 -18.19
N LYS A 311 -4.56 16.20 -18.83
CA LYS A 311 -5.86 16.79 -18.50
C LYS A 311 -7.02 15.81 -18.71
N ALA A 312 -6.98 14.98 -19.76
CA ALA A 312 -8.01 13.97 -20.01
C ALA A 312 -8.03 12.90 -18.91
N LEU A 313 -6.85 12.40 -18.47
CA LEU A 313 -6.71 11.47 -17.36
C LEU A 313 -7.20 12.10 -16.04
N ASN A 314 -6.81 13.35 -15.78
CA ASN A 314 -7.21 14.10 -14.59
C ASN A 314 -8.73 14.32 -14.53
N ILE A 315 -9.42 14.57 -15.65
CA ILE A 315 -10.89 14.70 -15.69
C ILE A 315 -11.54 13.41 -15.21
N GLY A 316 -11.10 12.26 -15.71
CA GLY A 316 -11.61 10.96 -15.26
C GLY A 316 -11.40 10.72 -13.76
N ASN A 317 -10.19 11.05 -13.27
CA ASN A 317 -9.83 10.90 -11.87
C ASN A 317 -10.64 11.82 -10.95
N TRP A 318 -10.65 13.14 -11.19
CA TRP A 318 -11.39 14.11 -10.37
C TRP A 318 -12.89 13.84 -10.35
N THR A 319 -13.46 13.42 -11.49
CA THR A 319 -14.88 13.05 -11.54
C THR A 319 -15.16 11.82 -10.69
N SER A 320 -14.27 10.81 -10.73
CA SER A 320 -14.39 9.64 -9.88
C SER A 320 -14.33 10.00 -8.40
N ILE A 321 -13.40 10.85 -7.99
CA ILE A 321 -13.27 11.34 -6.60
C ILE A 321 -14.58 12.06 -6.17
N ALA A 322 -15.09 12.96 -6.99
CA ALA A 322 -16.33 13.68 -6.68
C ALA A 322 -17.55 12.76 -6.54
N LEU A 323 -17.67 11.78 -7.44
CA LEU A 323 -18.76 10.80 -7.37
C LEU A 323 -18.63 9.85 -6.17
N VAL A 324 -17.41 9.47 -5.79
CA VAL A 324 -17.17 8.69 -4.55
C VAL A 324 -17.57 9.51 -3.32
N ALA A 325 -17.30 10.82 -3.28
CA ALA A 325 -17.76 11.68 -2.19
C ALA A 325 -19.30 11.66 -2.05
N VAL A 326 -20.03 11.76 -3.18
CA VAL A 326 -21.49 11.66 -3.19
C VAL A 326 -21.96 10.28 -2.74
N ALA A 327 -21.32 9.22 -3.20
CA ALA A 327 -21.66 7.86 -2.79
C ALA A 327 -21.39 7.64 -1.28
N CYS A 328 -20.29 8.15 -0.73
CA CYS A 328 -19.99 8.11 0.69
C CYS A 328 -21.07 8.81 1.51
N TYR A 329 -21.54 9.98 1.08
CA TYR A 329 -22.68 10.65 1.73
C TYR A 329 -23.91 9.76 1.80
N GLY A 330 -24.31 9.18 0.65
CA GLY A 330 -25.46 8.30 0.58
C GLY A 330 -25.31 7.04 1.42
N LEU A 331 -24.15 6.36 1.35
CA LEU A 331 -23.91 5.12 2.09
C LEU A 331 -23.81 5.36 3.60
N VAL A 332 -23.10 6.39 4.04
CA VAL A 332 -22.96 6.74 5.45
C VAL A 332 -24.32 7.07 6.07
N THR A 333 -25.14 7.89 5.43
CA THR A 333 -26.46 8.27 5.94
C THR A 333 -27.47 7.14 5.91
N TRP A 334 -27.30 6.17 5.00
CA TRP A 334 -28.18 5.01 4.89
C TRP A 334 -27.79 3.85 5.79
N MET A 335 -26.49 3.60 5.99
CA MET A 335 -25.98 2.39 6.65
C MET A 335 -25.69 2.59 8.14
N LEU A 336 -25.42 3.83 8.56
CA LEU A 336 -25.09 4.11 9.95
C LEU A 336 -26.27 4.71 10.71
N PRO A 337 -26.41 4.44 12.02
CA PRO A 337 -27.33 5.18 12.88
C PRO A 337 -27.05 6.69 12.85
N ALA A 338 -28.07 7.51 13.10
CA ALA A 338 -27.94 8.96 13.11
C ALA A 338 -26.89 9.48 14.10
N THR A 339 -26.74 8.78 15.22
CA THR A 339 -25.71 9.02 16.26
C THR A 339 -25.17 7.71 16.78
N MET A 340 -23.87 7.69 17.07
CA MET A 340 -23.16 6.53 17.62
C MET A 340 -22.27 7.00 18.76
N ASP A 341 -22.11 6.16 19.77
CA ASP A 341 -21.15 6.37 20.83
C ASP A 341 -19.84 5.69 20.40
N MET A 342 -18.74 6.40 20.42
CA MET A 342 -17.42 5.92 20.02
C MET A 342 -16.39 6.29 21.08
N ASN A 343 -15.55 5.35 21.45
CA ASN A 343 -14.44 5.59 22.36
C ASN A 343 -13.28 6.28 21.60
N PHE A 344 -12.89 7.44 22.12
CA PHE A 344 -11.68 8.13 21.71
C PHE A 344 -10.59 7.79 22.72
N PHE A 345 -9.60 7.04 22.29
CA PHE A 345 -8.52 6.59 23.16
C PHE A 345 -7.90 7.76 23.94
N GLY A 346 -7.91 7.66 25.27
CA GLY A 346 -7.47 8.72 26.18
C GLY A 346 -8.48 9.84 26.46
N GLU A 347 -9.62 9.91 25.75
CA GLU A 347 -10.62 10.97 25.91
C GLU A 347 -12.04 10.44 26.28
N GLY A 348 -12.22 9.10 26.30
CA GLY A 348 -13.46 8.44 26.65
C GLY A 348 -14.51 8.40 25.53
N LEU A 349 -15.74 7.99 25.89
CA LEU A 349 -16.88 7.86 24.98
C LEU A 349 -17.40 9.23 24.53
N LYS A 350 -17.54 9.39 23.22
CA LYS A 350 -18.13 10.60 22.60
C LYS A 350 -19.28 10.26 21.69
N LYS A 351 -20.32 11.04 21.73
CA LYS A 351 -21.46 10.92 20.83
C LYS A 351 -21.16 11.56 19.47
N ILE A 352 -21.11 10.74 18.43
CA ILE A 352 -20.72 11.11 17.06
C ILE A 352 -21.91 10.96 16.12
N SER A 353 -22.21 11.97 15.33
CA SER A 353 -23.22 11.88 14.28
C SER A 353 -22.66 11.20 13.03
N SER A 354 -23.51 10.50 12.27
CA SER A 354 -23.16 9.92 10.97
C SER A 354 -22.57 10.96 9.99
N MET A 355 -23.00 12.22 10.08
CA MET A 355 -22.45 13.31 9.28
C MET A 355 -20.95 13.57 9.58
N ARG A 356 -20.51 13.44 10.83
CA ARG A 356 -19.09 13.57 11.18
C ARG A 356 -18.27 12.40 10.56
N VAL A 357 -18.85 11.20 10.53
CA VAL A 357 -18.24 10.06 9.83
C VAL A 357 -18.10 10.34 8.33
N PHE A 358 -19.11 10.93 7.70
CA PHE A 358 -19.01 11.37 6.31
C PHE A 358 -17.87 12.39 6.11
N PHE A 359 -17.73 13.39 6.98
CA PHE A 359 -16.61 14.34 6.88
C PHE A 359 -15.24 13.65 7.01
N ALA A 360 -15.13 12.59 7.84
CA ALA A 360 -13.91 11.79 7.89
C ALA A 360 -13.61 11.11 6.53
N THR A 361 -14.62 10.59 5.81
CA THR A 361 -14.42 10.03 4.46
C THR A 361 -13.95 11.09 3.46
N LEU A 362 -14.46 12.30 3.54
CA LEU A 362 -14.01 13.41 2.69
C LEU A 362 -12.55 13.77 2.92
N VAL A 363 -12.09 13.73 4.18
CA VAL A 363 -10.66 13.94 4.49
C VAL A 363 -9.79 12.96 3.70
N GLY A 364 -10.15 11.67 3.65
CA GLY A 364 -9.41 10.67 2.88
C GLY A 364 -9.34 10.99 1.39
N LEU A 365 -10.45 11.40 0.78
CA LEU A 365 -10.50 11.81 -0.63
C LEU A 365 -9.63 13.05 -0.90
N VAL A 366 -9.69 14.05 -0.01
CA VAL A 366 -8.87 15.26 -0.10
C VAL A 366 -7.38 14.92 0.01
N VAL A 367 -7.00 14.00 0.90
CA VAL A 367 -5.61 13.56 1.03
C VAL A 367 -5.13 12.87 -0.22
N GLY A 368 -5.90 11.92 -0.77
CA GLY A 368 -5.55 11.25 -2.02
C GLY A 368 -5.31 12.24 -3.16
N ALA A 369 -6.23 13.20 -3.32
CA ALA A 369 -6.12 14.27 -4.30
C ALA A 369 -4.93 15.21 -4.04
N GLY A 370 -4.70 15.58 -2.79
CA GLY A 370 -3.61 16.48 -2.39
C GLY A 370 -2.22 15.86 -2.58
N ILE A 371 -2.04 14.59 -2.19
CA ILE A 371 -0.78 13.88 -2.43
C ILE A 371 -0.50 13.73 -3.93
N SER A 372 -1.52 13.38 -4.72
CA SER A 372 -1.38 13.31 -6.17
C SER A 372 -0.90 14.65 -6.75
N SER A 373 -1.50 15.77 -6.29
CA SER A 373 -1.12 17.12 -6.75
C SER A 373 0.30 17.52 -6.30
N PHE A 374 0.71 17.17 -5.07
CA PHE A 374 2.07 17.44 -4.60
C PHE A 374 3.09 16.59 -5.37
N THR A 375 2.81 15.31 -5.58
CA THR A 375 3.68 14.44 -6.37
C THR A 375 3.83 14.97 -7.79
N GLU A 376 2.73 15.34 -8.47
CA GLU A 376 2.77 15.96 -9.80
C GLU A 376 3.60 17.27 -9.80
N TYR A 377 3.54 18.08 -8.76
CA TYR A 377 4.35 19.29 -8.67
C TYR A 377 5.86 19.01 -8.59
N TYR A 378 6.25 17.97 -7.81
CA TYR A 378 7.66 17.64 -7.60
C TYR A 378 8.25 16.75 -8.70
N THR A 379 7.42 16.02 -9.45
CA THR A 379 7.88 15.05 -10.46
C THR A 379 7.45 15.39 -11.88
N GLY A 380 6.45 16.27 -12.09
CA GLY A 380 5.88 16.54 -13.41
C GLY A 380 6.83 17.30 -14.34
N LEU A 381 6.83 16.89 -15.61
CA LEU A 381 7.65 17.50 -16.64
C LEU A 381 7.41 19.03 -16.75
N GLY A 382 8.47 19.81 -16.91
CA GLY A 382 8.40 21.28 -17.01
C GLY A 382 8.09 22.02 -15.70
N LYS A 383 7.90 21.32 -14.59
CA LYS A 383 7.70 21.96 -13.28
C LYS A 383 9.01 22.53 -12.71
N PRO A 384 8.95 23.57 -11.87
CA PRO A 384 10.14 24.23 -11.34
C PRO A 384 11.17 23.30 -10.66
N PRO A 385 10.76 22.26 -9.84
CA PRO A 385 11.72 21.34 -9.27
C PRO A 385 12.51 20.55 -10.31
N ILE A 386 11.84 20.12 -11.40
CA ILE A 386 12.48 19.38 -12.50
C ILE A 386 13.43 20.29 -13.27
N LEU A 387 13.02 21.48 -13.63
CA LEU A 387 13.86 22.46 -14.34
C LEU A 387 15.12 22.81 -13.55
N LYS A 388 15.04 22.81 -12.20
CA LYS A 388 16.20 22.99 -11.33
C LYS A 388 17.21 21.83 -11.47
N ILE A 389 16.73 20.57 -11.51
CA ILE A 389 17.58 19.39 -11.70
C ILE A 389 18.22 19.44 -13.10
N VAL A 390 17.45 19.77 -14.14
CA VAL A 390 17.92 19.97 -15.51
C VAL A 390 19.02 21.04 -15.56
N GLN A 391 18.84 22.17 -14.91
CA GLN A 391 19.85 23.22 -14.88
C GLN A 391 21.13 22.76 -14.18
N GLN A 392 21.01 21.99 -13.07
CA GLN A 392 22.18 21.45 -12.37
C GLN A 392 22.92 20.36 -13.16
N SER A 393 22.23 19.70 -14.11
CA SER A 393 22.86 18.74 -15.01
C SER A 393 23.95 19.36 -15.91
N SER A 394 23.85 20.66 -16.20
CA SER A 394 24.85 21.38 -16.99
C SER A 394 26.23 21.48 -16.32
N THR A 395 26.29 21.29 -15.01
CA THR A 395 27.54 21.28 -14.24
C THR A 395 28.09 19.89 -13.95
N GLY A 396 27.35 18.84 -14.32
CA GLY A 396 27.77 17.45 -14.24
C GLY A 396 26.88 16.54 -13.41
N ALA A 397 27.21 15.26 -13.36
CA ALA A 397 26.42 14.22 -12.70
C ALA A 397 26.33 14.43 -11.17
N GLY A 398 27.41 14.88 -10.50
CA GLY A 398 27.42 15.10 -9.04
C GLY A 398 26.38 16.13 -8.60
N THR A 399 26.29 17.25 -9.30
CA THR A 399 25.33 18.32 -9.02
C THR A 399 23.90 17.92 -9.36
N ASN A 400 23.70 17.13 -10.42
CA ASN A 400 22.39 16.53 -10.74
C ASN A 400 21.93 15.60 -9.60
N ILE A 401 22.79 14.68 -9.11
CA ILE A 401 22.47 13.76 -8.02
C ILE A 401 22.07 14.53 -6.76
N ILE A 402 22.86 15.55 -6.38
CA ILE A 402 22.55 16.40 -5.21
C ILE A 402 21.20 17.10 -5.38
N ALA A 403 20.91 17.62 -6.56
CA ALA A 403 19.66 18.34 -6.82
C ALA A 403 18.43 17.42 -6.71
N GLY A 404 18.50 16.21 -7.23
CA GLY A 404 17.40 15.22 -7.15
C GLY A 404 17.18 14.72 -5.73
N LEU A 405 18.26 14.39 -4.98
CA LEU A 405 18.14 14.04 -3.56
C LEU A 405 17.48 15.17 -2.77
N ALA A 406 17.94 16.42 -2.95
CA ALA A 406 17.36 17.59 -2.28
C ALA A 406 15.89 17.79 -2.65
N THR A 407 15.51 17.60 -3.92
CA THR A 407 14.12 17.70 -4.39
C THR A 407 13.24 16.65 -3.73
N GLY A 408 13.68 15.39 -3.70
CA GLY A 408 12.96 14.31 -3.02
C GLY A 408 12.80 14.56 -1.53
N MET A 409 13.85 14.99 -0.83
CA MET A 409 13.80 15.32 0.60
C MET A 409 12.81 16.46 0.89
N ILE A 410 12.84 17.54 0.12
CA ILE A 410 11.93 18.68 0.30
C ILE A 410 10.47 18.26 0.03
N SER A 411 10.23 17.36 -0.91
CA SER A 411 8.89 16.89 -1.25
C SER A 411 8.17 16.19 -0.08
N THR A 412 8.91 15.64 0.87
CA THR A 412 8.34 15.02 2.07
C THR A 412 7.61 16.03 2.95
N PHE A 413 8.04 17.29 2.97
CA PHE A 413 7.48 18.31 3.86
C PHE A 413 5.98 18.54 3.66
N SER A 414 5.56 18.86 2.43
CA SER A 414 4.14 19.10 2.13
C SER A 414 3.29 17.84 2.30
N SER A 415 3.81 16.70 1.87
CA SER A 415 3.11 15.42 1.95
C SER A 415 2.89 14.98 3.40
N VAL A 416 3.91 15.07 4.25
CA VAL A 416 3.80 14.68 5.67
C VAL A 416 2.90 15.62 6.44
N LEU A 417 2.95 16.94 6.18
CA LEU A 417 2.01 17.88 6.80
C LEU A 417 0.55 17.57 6.42
N LEU A 418 0.30 17.22 5.16
CA LEU A 418 -1.03 16.82 4.73
C LEU A 418 -1.49 15.53 5.43
N PHE A 419 -0.62 14.55 5.59
CA PHE A 419 -0.94 13.34 6.34
C PHE A 419 -1.24 13.62 7.80
N ALA A 420 -0.39 14.40 8.46
CA ALA A 420 -0.61 14.75 9.87
C ALA A 420 -1.94 15.47 10.07
N ALA A 421 -2.25 16.43 9.21
CA ALA A 421 -3.53 17.12 9.22
C ALA A 421 -4.72 16.17 8.96
N ALA A 422 -4.55 15.22 8.04
CA ALA A 422 -5.58 14.25 7.72
C ALA A 422 -5.87 13.26 8.85
N ILE A 423 -4.82 12.73 9.45
CA ILE A 423 -4.93 11.82 10.61
C ILE A 423 -5.65 12.57 11.74
N TRP A 424 -5.21 13.78 12.05
CA TRP A 424 -5.82 14.57 13.12
C TRP A 424 -7.28 14.93 12.82
N ALA A 425 -7.58 15.40 11.62
CA ALA A 425 -8.95 15.77 11.24
C ALA A 425 -9.89 14.56 11.21
N SER A 426 -9.51 13.46 10.57
CA SER A 426 -10.35 12.25 10.49
C SER A 426 -10.56 11.62 11.87
N TYR A 427 -9.54 11.62 12.74
CA TYR A 427 -9.66 11.20 14.13
C TYR A 427 -10.59 12.14 14.92
N ALA A 428 -10.43 13.46 14.80
CA ALA A 428 -11.29 14.43 15.49
C ALA A 428 -12.77 14.31 15.05
N PHE A 429 -13.03 13.88 13.82
CA PHE A 429 -14.41 13.66 13.34
C PHE A 429 -15.02 12.37 13.89
N ALA A 430 -14.34 11.23 13.83
CA ALA A 430 -14.93 9.93 14.14
C ALA A 430 -13.93 8.90 14.70
N GLY A 431 -12.95 9.33 15.50
CA GLY A 431 -11.96 8.45 16.11
C GLY A 431 -11.17 7.64 15.08
N PHE A 432 -10.64 6.50 15.49
CA PHE A 432 -9.91 5.62 14.57
C PHE A 432 -10.79 5.00 13.47
N TYR A 433 -12.07 4.81 13.73
CA TYR A 433 -13.02 4.39 12.69
C TYR A 433 -13.10 5.43 11.57
N GLY A 434 -13.08 6.74 11.92
CA GLY A 434 -13.01 7.82 10.95
C GLY A 434 -11.72 7.77 10.11
N VAL A 435 -10.57 7.48 10.71
CA VAL A 435 -9.30 7.32 9.99
C VAL A 435 -9.36 6.13 9.02
N ALA A 436 -9.91 5.01 9.45
CA ALA A 436 -10.06 3.83 8.59
C ALA A 436 -11.05 4.04 7.44
N LEU A 437 -12.13 4.76 7.67
CA LEU A 437 -13.07 5.12 6.61
C LEU A 437 -12.50 6.18 5.66
N ALA A 438 -11.65 7.09 6.14
CA ALA A 438 -10.88 8.00 5.28
C ALA A 438 -10.00 7.21 4.31
N ALA A 439 -9.25 6.22 4.82
CA ALA A 439 -8.47 5.29 3.99
C ALA A 439 -9.36 4.51 3.01
N SER A 440 -10.51 3.98 3.46
CA SER A 440 -11.44 3.21 2.62
C SER A 440 -12.06 4.06 1.51
N ALA A 441 -12.42 5.29 1.79
CA ALA A 441 -12.96 6.23 0.78
C ALA A 441 -11.89 6.60 -0.26
N MET A 442 -10.65 6.84 0.17
CA MET A 442 -9.51 7.03 -0.72
C MET A 442 -9.32 5.80 -1.62
N MET A 443 -9.28 4.60 -1.04
CA MET A 443 -9.12 3.35 -1.79
C MET A 443 -10.29 3.03 -2.74
N ALA A 444 -11.47 3.59 -2.53
CA ALA A 444 -12.59 3.43 -3.46
C ALA A 444 -12.29 3.96 -4.88
N THR A 445 -11.32 4.85 -5.04
CA THR A 445 -10.87 5.36 -6.35
C THR A 445 -9.79 4.49 -7.01
N THR A 446 -9.32 3.42 -6.36
CA THR A 446 -8.18 2.59 -6.79
C THR A 446 -8.34 2.02 -8.20
N ALA A 447 -9.54 1.58 -8.59
CA ALA A 447 -9.74 1.03 -9.94
C ALA A 447 -9.46 2.06 -11.03
N MET A 448 -9.79 3.33 -10.81
CA MET A 448 -9.45 4.43 -11.72
C MET A 448 -7.97 4.82 -11.63
N GLN A 449 -7.43 4.93 -10.41
CA GLN A 449 -6.02 5.24 -10.21
C GLN A 449 -5.11 4.21 -10.85
N LEU A 450 -5.43 2.92 -10.66
CA LEU A 450 -4.65 1.82 -11.26
C LEU A 450 -4.80 1.76 -12.78
N ALA A 451 -5.95 2.16 -13.32
CA ALA A 451 -6.13 2.27 -14.77
C ALA A 451 -5.25 3.38 -15.37
N ILE A 452 -5.08 4.49 -14.65
CA ILE A 452 -4.20 5.61 -15.02
C ILE A 452 -2.73 5.22 -14.85
N ASP A 453 -2.40 4.50 -13.79
CA ASP A 453 -1.03 4.11 -13.48
C ASP A 453 -0.51 3.04 -14.47
N ALA A 454 -1.27 1.98 -14.71
CA ALA A 454 -0.91 0.92 -15.68
C ALA A 454 -0.87 1.40 -17.15
N PHE A 455 -1.48 2.54 -17.46
CA PHE A 455 -1.36 3.18 -18.76
C PHE A 455 0.11 3.55 -19.09
N GLY A 456 0.90 3.98 -18.11
CA GLY A 456 2.31 4.38 -18.27
C GLY A 456 3.16 3.26 -18.85
N PRO A 457 3.38 2.14 -18.14
CA PRO A 457 4.17 1.01 -18.64
C PRO A 457 3.69 0.42 -19.97
N ILE A 458 2.38 0.47 -20.24
CA ILE A 458 1.82 0.04 -21.53
C ILE A 458 2.26 0.99 -22.64
N SER A 459 2.33 2.29 -22.38
CA SER A 459 2.70 3.30 -23.37
C SER A 459 4.21 3.31 -23.63
N ASP A 460 5.01 3.12 -22.59
CA ASP A 460 6.46 2.97 -22.65
C ASP A 460 6.85 1.76 -23.51
N ASN A 461 6.37 0.58 -23.14
CA ASN A 461 6.56 -0.63 -23.97
C ASN A 461 6.04 -0.51 -25.40
N ALA A 462 4.99 0.28 -25.64
CA ALA A 462 4.55 0.54 -27.00
C ALA A 462 5.56 1.37 -27.80
N GLY A 463 6.26 2.30 -27.13
CA GLY A 463 7.40 3.04 -27.69
C GLY A 463 8.57 2.14 -28.01
N GLY A 464 8.95 1.24 -27.08
CA GLY A 464 10.00 0.25 -27.29
C GLY A 464 9.70 -0.67 -28.47
N ILE A 465 8.46 -1.16 -28.60
CA ILE A 465 8.05 -1.95 -29.77
C ILE A 465 8.11 -1.14 -31.06
N ALA A 466 7.76 0.16 -31.05
CA ALA A 466 7.83 1.02 -32.22
C ALA A 466 9.27 1.17 -32.70
N GLU A 467 10.20 1.41 -31.79
CA GLU A 467 11.64 1.55 -32.10
C GLU A 467 12.23 0.23 -32.56
N MET A 468 12.10 -0.85 -31.79
CA MET A 468 12.63 -2.17 -32.16
C MET A 468 12.08 -2.70 -33.50
N SER A 469 10.85 -2.35 -33.85
CA SER A 469 10.23 -2.75 -35.11
C SER A 469 10.48 -1.76 -36.27
N GLU A 470 11.26 -0.70 -36.02
CA GLU A 470 11.64 0.31 -37.02
C GLU A 470 10.41 0.96 -37.70
N GLN A 471 9.45 1.40 -36.88
CA GLN A 471 8.23 2.06 -37.36
C GLN A 471 8.54 3.50 -37.81
N GLU A 472 7.59 4.10 -38.55
CA GLU A 472 7.72 5.51 -38.94
C GLU A 472 7.90 6.43 -37.72
N PRO A 473 8.77 7.47 -37.81
CA PRO A 473 9.07 8.35 -36.65
C PRO A 473 7.84 8.92 -35.96
N ILE A 474 6.76 9.19 -36.69
CA ILE A 474 5.50 9.71 -36.13
C ILE A 474 4.85 8.74 -35.11
N VAL A 475 5.10 7.42 -35.23
CA VAL A 475 4.59 6.41 -34.30
C VAL A 475 5.31 6.55 -32.97
N ARG A 476 6.65 6.66 -33.02
CA ARG A 476 7.47 6.90 -31.83
C ARG A 476 7.11 8.24 -31.15
N GLU A 477 6.99 9.32 -31.92
CA GLU A 477 6.57 10.62 -31.38
C GLU A 477 5.25 10.54 -30.60
N ARG A 478 4.25 9.83 -31.13
CA ARG A 478 2.95 9.65 -30.44
C ARG A 478 3.04 8.76 -29.19
N THR A 479 3.86 7.72 -29.22
CA THR A 479 4.07 6.87 -28.05
C THR A 479 4.87 7.59 -26.98
N ASP A 480 5.87 8.42 -27.35
CA ASP A 480 6.65 9.23 -26.41
C ASP A 480 5.79 10.29 -25.69
N ILE A 481 4.81 10.90 -26.38
CA ILE A 481 3.82 11.78 -25.73
C ILE A 481 3.03 11.03 -24.65
N LEU A 482 2.59 9.79 -24.94
CA LEU A 482 1.84 8.98 -23.99
C LEU A 482 2.73 8.52 -22.83
N ASP A 483 3.97 8.12 -23.12
CA ASP A 483 4.95 7.68 -22.14
C ASP A 483 5.37 8.82 -21.19
N SER A 484 5.64 10.01 -21.69
CA SER A 484 5.95 11.17 -20.87
C SER A 484 4.84 11.51 -19.85
N VAL A 485 3.57 11.35 -20.26
CA VAL A 485 2.42 11.46 -19.35
C VAL A 485 2.38 10.25 -18.41
N GLY A 486 2.68 9.06 -18.90
CA GLY A 486 2.77 7.81 -18.18
C GLY A 486 3.69 7.89 -16.96
N ASN A 487 4.88 8.48 -17.11
CA ASN A 487 5.81 8.66 -16.00
C ASN A 487 5.30 9.58 -14.90
N THR A 488 4.64 10.68 -15.30
CA THR A 488 4.01 11.58 -14.33
C THR A 488 2.86 10.88 -13.59
N THR A 489 2.03 10.11 -14.30
CA THR A 489 0.93 9.39 -13.69
C THR A 489 1.39 8.22 -12.83
N ALA A 490 2.45 7.51 -13.23
CA ALA A 490 3.07 6.46 -12.43
C ALA A 490 3.65 6.99 -11.12
N ALA A 491 4.35 8.13 -11.14
CA ALA A 491 4.81 8.79 -9.92
C ALA A 491 3.64 9.18 -9.01
N THR A 492 2.57 9.72 -9.60
CA THR A 492 1.34 10.12 -8.89
C THR A 492 0.61 8.91 -8.29
N GLY A 493 0.50 7.81 -9.02
CA GLY A 493 -0.09 6.55 -8.57
C GLY A 493 0.70 5.93 -7.40
N LYS A 494 2.03 5.95 -7.49
CA LYS A 494 2.91 5.52 -6.37
C LYS A 494 2.73 6.42 -5.15
N GLY A 495 2.62 7.76 -5.33
CA GLY A 495 2.29 8.71 -4.26
C GLY A 495 0.95 8.39 -3.59
N PHE A 496 -0.08 8.09 -4.38
CA PHE A 496 -1.39 7.64 -3.88
C PHE A 496 -1.27 6.31 -3.09
N ALA A 497 -0.50 5.35 -3.58
CA ALA A 497 -0.24 4.09 -2.89
C ALA A 497 0.45 4.30 -1.52
N ILE A 498 1.42 5.23 -1.44
CA ILE A 498 2.10 5.59 -0.18
C ILE A 498 1.09 6.21 0.81
N ALA A 499 0.25 7.12 0.33
CA ALA A 499 -0.80 7.76 1.12
C ALA A 499 -1.78 6.74 1.70
N SER A 500 -2.24 5.83 0.86
CA SER A 500 -3.15 4.76 1.29
C SER A 500 -2.48 3.82 2.30
N ALA A 501 -1.21 3.47 2.10
CA ALA A 501 -0.46 2.63 3.03
C ALA A 501 -0.30 3.29 4.40
N ALA A 502 -0.04 4.60 4.45
CA ALA A 502 0.07 5.35 5.70
C ALA A 502 -1.24 5.32 6.51
N LEU A 503 -2.37 5.63 5.88
CA LEU A 503 -3.68 5.61 6.54
C LEU A 503 -4.13 4.18 6.90
N THR A 504 -3.88 3.21 6.01
CA THR A 504 -4.20 1.80 6.26
C THR A 504 -3.40 1.24 7.43
N SER A 505 -2.11 1.56 7.50
CA SER A 505 -1.25 1.11 8.60
C SER A 505 -1.72 1.66 9.93
N LEU A 506 -2.17 2.91 9.97
CA LEU A 506 -2.74 3.49 11.19
C LEU A 506 -4.06 2.81 11.58
N ALA A 507 -4.91 2.47 10.60
CA ALA A 507 -6.14 1.73 10.85
C ALA A 507 -5.85 0.30 11.35
N LEU A 508 -4.89 -0.40 10.75
CA LEU A 508 -4.43 -1.72 11.21
C LEU A 508 -3.79 -1.65 12.61
N PHE A 509 -3.05 -0.58 12.87
CA PHE A 509 -2.47 -0.32 14.18
C PHE A 509 -3.54 -0.11 15.25
N ALA A 510 -4.58 0.68 14.96
CA ALA A 510 -5.72 0.84 15.84
C ALA A 510 -6.47 -0.50 16.08
N ALA A 511 -6.64 -1.30 15.02
CA ALA A 511 -7.18 -2.66 15.12
C ALA A 511 -6.31 -3.57 15.99
N TYR A 512 -4.98 -3.46 15.88
CA TYR A 512 -4.04 -4.18 16.73
C TYR A 512 -4.19 -3.79 18.21
N VAL A 513 -4.24 -2.49 18.53
CA VAL A 513 -4.46 -1.98 19.89
C VAL A 513 -5.77 -2.53 20.47
N THR A 514 -6.83 -2.54 19.65
CA THR A 514 -8.13 -3.11 20.03
C THR A 514 -8.07 -4.61 20.32
N PHE A 515 -7.39 -5.40 19.48
CA PHE A 515 -7.28 -6.85 19.63
C PHE A 515 -6.39 -7.27 20.80
N THR A 516 -5.32 -6.52 21.08
CA THR A 516 -4.44 -6.78 22.22
C THR A 516 -5.04 -6.30 23.55
N GLY A 517 -6.02 -5.41 23.51
CA GLY A 517 -6.64 -4.81 24.69
C GLY A 517 -5.72 -3.87 25.48
N ILE A 518 -4.65 -3.34 24.84
CA ILE A 518 -3.80 -2.31 25.45
C ILE A 518 -4.47 -0.93 25.34
N ASP A 519 -4.29 -0.08 26.33
CA ASP A 519 -4.90 1.27 26.36
C ASP A 519 -4.18 2.26 25.41
N GLY A 520 -2.99 1.91 24.91
CA GLY A 520 -2.16 2.71 24.03
C GLY A 520 -0.71 2.28 24.08
N ILE A 521 0.14 2.98 23.33
CA ILE A 521 1.58 2.72 23.25
C ILE A 521 2.34 3.78 24.04
N ASN A 522 2.86 3.40 25.19
CA ASN A 522 3.59 4.33 26.04
C ASN A 522 5.08 4.37 25.68
N ILE A 523 5.45 5.37 24.91
CA ILE A 523 6.85 5.58 24.45
C ILE A 523 7.82 5.97 25.56
N PHE A 524 7.35 6.34 26.76
CA PHE A 524 8.22 6.58 27.91
C PHE A 524 8.71 5.29 28.57
N LYS A 525 8.14 4.13 28.24
CA LYS A 525 8.69 2.83 28.64
C LYS A 525 9.93 2.52 27.79
N ALA A 526 11.09 2.37 28.42
CA ALA A 526 12.35 2.16 27.71
C ALA A 526 12.33 0.99 26.70
N PRO A 527 11.72 -0.18 26.98
CA PRO A 527 11.62 -1.27 25.98
C PRO A 527 10.80 -0.87 24.75
N VAL A 528 9.72 -0.09 24.93
CA VAL A 528 8.86 0.39 23.85
C VAL A 528 9.62 1.40 22.99
N LEU A 529 10.30 2.36 23.63
CA LEU A 529 11.11 3.34 22.93
C LEU A 529 12.26 2.67 22.15
N ALA A 530 12.93 1.68 22.73
CA ALA A 530 13.98 0.93 22.04
C ALA A 530 13.44 0.24 20.78
N MET A 531 12.25 -0.38 20.86
CA MET A 531 11.63 -1.02 19.71
C MET A 531 11.14 -0.02 18.67
N LEU A 532 10.75 1.20 19.04
CA LEU A 532 10.46 2.28 18.10
C LEU A 532 11.70 2.65 17.26
N PHE A 533 12.87 2.79 17.89
CA PHE A 533 14.13 3.02 17.16
C PHE A 533 14.48 1.86 16.22
N VAL A 534 14.34 0.62 16.69
CA VAL A 534 14.54 -0.58 15.86
C VAL A 534 13.59 -0.56 14.67
N GLY A 535 12.31 -0.27 14.91
CA GLY A 535 11.31 -0.16 13.84
C GLY A 535 11.67 0.94 12.84
N ALA A 536 12.09 2.12 13.30
CA ALA A 536 12.48 3.22 12.42
C ALA A 536 13.72 2.92 11.55
N MET A 537 14.60 2.04 12.01
CA MET A 537 15.77 1.58 11.25
C MET A 537 15.38 0.64 10.09
N ILE A 538 14.33 -0.17 10.24
CA ILE A 538 13.98 -1.23 9.26
C ILE A 538 13.76 -0.71 7.85
N PRO A 539 12.99 0.37 7.58
CA PRO A 539 12.83 0.91 6.24
C PRO A 539 14.16 1.33 5.58
N VAL A 540 15.09 1.88 6.38
CA VAL A 540 16.42 2.28 5.91
C VAL A 540 17.25 1.07 5.47
N VAL A 541 17.28 0.02 6.31
CA VAL A 541 17.98 -1.25 5.99
C VAL A 541 17.33 -1.96 4.81
N PHE A 542 16.01 -2.03 4.77
CA PHE A 542 15.27 -2.59 3.66
C PHE A 542 15.62 -1.89 2.34
N SER A 543 15.62 -0.55 2.35
CA SER A 543 16.01 0.26 1.19
C SER A 543 17.43 -0.05 0.72
N ALA A 544 18.38 -0.12 1.65
CA ALA A 544 19.76 -0.47 1.34
C ALA A 544 19.89 -1.88 0.73
N LEU A 545 19.16 -2.85 1.25
CA LEU A 545 19.13 -4.21 0.70
C LEU A 545 18.54 -4.24 -0.71
N ALA A 546 17.42 -3.55 -0.93
CA ALA A 546 16.78 -3.48 -2.24
C ALA A 546 17.69 -2.81 -3.29
N MET A 547 18.32 -1.70 -2.94
CA MET A 547 19.27 -1.02 -3.85
C MET A 547 20.51 -1.88 -4.16
N ASN A 548 21.07 -2.53 -3.15
CA ASN A 548 22.19 -3.46 -3.37
C ASN A 548 21.79 -4.64 -4.25
N ALA A 549 20.57 -5.14 -4.11
CA ALA A 549 20.02 -6.21 -4.94
C ALA A 549 19.95 -5.80 -6.41
N VAL A 550 19.40 -4.59 -6.67
CA VAL A 550 19.38 -4.02 -8.03
C VAL A 550 20.79 -3.86 -8.58
N GLY A 551 21.72 -3.28 -7.81
CA GLY A 551 23.10 -3.07 -8.27
C GLY A 551 23.82 -4.37 -8.64
N LYS A 552 23.62 -5.47 -7.84
CA LYS A 552 24.22 -6.77 -8.18
C LYS A 552 23.60 -7.36 -9.44
N ALA A 553 22.29 -7.34 -9.58
CA ALA A 553 21.59 -7.87 -10.75
C ALA A 553 21.93 -7.07 -12.00
N ALA A 554 22.03 -5.74 -11.89
CA ALA A 554 22.45 -4.87 -12.99
C ALA A 554 23.89 -5.15 -13.45
N MET A 555 24.82 -5.44 -12.52
CA MET A 555 26.19 -5.79 -12.88
C MET A 555 26.26 -7.07 -13.72
N GLU A 556 25.49 -8.11 -13.36
CA GLU A 556 25.41 -9.35 -14.15
C GLU A 556 24.86 -9.09 -15.56
N MET A 557 23.89 -8.18 -15.68
CA MET A 557 23.32 -7.77 -16.96
C MET A 557 24.33 -6.98 -17.81
N VAL A 558 25.01 -5.99 -17.22
CA VAL A 558 26.07 -5.20 -17.88
C VAL A 558 27.16 -6.11 -18.46
N GLU A 559 27.62 -7.10 -17.69
CA GLU A 559 28.64 -8.06 -18.16
C GLU A 559 28.13 -8.88 -19.34
N GLU A 560 26.90 -9.32 -19.33
CA GLU A 560 26.31 -10.09 -20.44
C GLU A 560 26.12 -9.24 -21.70
N VAL A 561 25.63 -8.01 -21.58
CA VAL A 561 25.48 -7.10 -22.73
C VAL A 561 26.85 -6.80 -23.37
N ARG A 562 27.88 -6.51 -22.54
CA ARG A 562 29.25 -6.33 -23.00
C ARG A 562 29.83 -7.58 -23.66
N ARG A 563 29.52 -8.79 -23.12
CA ARG A 563 29.91 -10.05 -23.73
C ARG A 563 29.30 -10.16 -25.11
N GLN A 564 28.01 -9.94 -25.27
CA GLN A 564 27.33 -10.08 -26.56
C GLN A 564 27.86 -9.08 -27.60
N PHE A 565 28.10 -7.83 -27.20
CA PHE A 565 28.70 -6.84 -28.12
C PHE A 565 30.10 -7.22 -28.61
N ARG A 566 30.88 -7.94 -27.79
CA ARG A 566 32.23 -8.41 -28.19
C ARG A 566 32.22 -9.71 -28.97
N GLU A 567 31.32 -10.64 -28.65
CA GLU A 567 31.41 -12.03 -29.11
C GLU A 567 30.44 -12.33 -30.27
N ILE A 568 29.35 -11.59 -30.43
CA ILE A 568 28.39 -11.83 -31.50
C ILE A 568 28.80 -10.98 -32.73
N PRO A 569 29.28 -11.61 -33.82
CA PRO A 569 29.68 -10.87 -35.00
C PRO A 569 28.50 -10.13 -35.63
N GLY A 570 28.72 -8.87 -36.03
CA GLY A 570 27.72 -8.06 -36.72
C GLY A 570 26.58 -7.52 -35.81
N ILE A 571 26.66 -7.64 -34.49
CA ILE A 571 25.61 -7.13 -33.60
C ILE A 571 25.53 -5.60 -33.66
N MET A 572 26.67 -4.90 -33.69
CA MET A 572 26.70 -3.44 -33.76
C MET A 572 26.31 -2.91 -35.15
N GLU A 573 26.52 -3.69 -36.18
CA GLU A 573 26.10 -3.39 -37.56
C GLU A 573 24.62 -3.79 -37.83
N GLY A 574 23.94 -4.37 -36.87
CA GLY A 574 22.54 -4.80 -36.98
C GLY A 574 22.31 -6.08 -37.79
N THR A 575 23.39 -6.78 -38.16
CA THR A 575 23.33 -8.04 -38.92
C THR A 575 23.38 -9.27 -38.02
N GLY A 576 23.95 -9.14 -36.81
CA GLY A 576 23.96 -10.18 -35.79
C GLY A 576 22.69 -10.11 -34.94
N LYS A 577 22.11 -11.27 -34.54
CA LYS A 577 20.93 -11.32 -33.69
C LYS A 577 21.34 -11.43 -32.21
N PRO A 578 20.89 -10.50 -31.33
CA PRO A 578 21.14 -10.60 -29.89
C PRO A 578 20.48 -11.84 -29.25
N GLU A 579 21.11 -12.35 -28.19
CA GLU A 579 20.56 -13.44 -27.33
C GLU A 579 19.64 -12.87 -26.23
N TYR A 580 18.50 -12.30 -26.62
CA TYR A 580 17.55 -11.64 -25.68
C TYR A 580 17.13 -12.55 -24.52
N GLY A 581 16.84 -13.83 -24.80
CA GLY A 581 16.40 -14.79 -23.77
C GLY A 581 17.40 -14.99 -22.64
N LYS A 582 18.70 -14.76 -22.88
CA LYS A 582 19.74 -14.88 -21.87
C LYS A 582 19.71 -13.72 -20.89
N CYS A 583 19.46 -12.50 -21.36
CA CYS A 583 19.25 -11.34 -20.50
C CYS A 583 18.01 -11.51 -19.62
N VAL A 584 16.90 -12.01 -20.17
CA VAL A 584 15.68 -12.35 -19.42
C VAL A 584 15.97 -13.40 -18.33
N ASP A 585 16.75 -14.44 -18.64
CA ASP A 585 17.09 -15.50 -17.67
C ASP A 585 17.99 -14.97 -16.52
N ILE A 586 18.96 -14.09 -16.84
CA ILE A 586 19.83 -13.46 -15.84
C ILE A 586 19.00 -12.59 -14.89
N SER A 587 18.20 -11.64 -15.41
CA SER A 587 17.34 -10.80 -14.56
C SER A 587 16.38 -11.64 -13.71
N THR A 588 15.80 -12.70 -14.27
CA THR A 588 14.90 -13.61 -13.53
C THR A 588 15.61 -14.27 -12.35
N LYS A 589 16.78 -14.87 -12.60
CA LYS A 589 17.53 -15.58 -11.54
C LYS A 589 18.04 -14.65 -10.45
N ALA A 590 18.57 -13.50 -10.85
CA ALA A 590 19.09 -12.50 -9.94
C ALA A 590 17.98 -11.94 -9.06
N SER A 591 16.86 -11.53 -9.64
CA SER A 591 15.73 -10.98 -8.89
C SER A 591 15.13 -11.96 -7.88
N LEU A 592 14.91 -13.23 -8.27
CA LEU A 592 14.37 -14.26 -7.38
C LEU A 592 15.30 -14.58 -6.21
N LYS A 593 16.59 -14.51 -6.40
CA LYS A 593 17.59 -14.71 -5.36
C LYS A 593 17.66 -13.52 -4.40
N GLU A 594 17.78 -12.32 -4.93
CA GLU A 594 18.03 -11.12 -4.15
C GLU A 594 16.78 -10.59 -3.41
N MET A 595 15.55 -10.91 -3.85
CA MET A 595 14.32 -10.51 -3.15
C MET A 595 14.10 -11.24 -1.83
N MET A 596 14.80 -12.37 -1.58
CA MET A 596 14.59 -13.19 -0.38
C MET A 596 14.97 -12.47 0.90
N LEU A 597 16.09 -11.75 0.91
CA LEU A 597 16.58 -11.10 2.12
C LEU A 597 15.71 -9.94 2.59
N PRO A 598 15.26 -9.00 1.72
CA PRO A 598 14.24 -8.01 2.08
C PRO A 598 12.93 -8.64 2.58
N GLY A 599 12.49 -9.74 1.94
CA GLY A 599 11.29 -10.46 2.36
C GLY A 599 11.39 -11.06 3.77
N ILE A 600 12.50 -11.74 4.07
CA ILE A 600 12.77 -12.32 5.40
C ILE A 600 12.86 -11.22 6.46
N LEU A 601 13.49 -10.10 6.15
CA LEU A 601 13.57 -8.96 7.07
C LEU A 601 12.17 -8.44 7.42
N THR A 602 11.32 -8.24 6.44
CA THR A 602 9.97 -7.69 6.63
C THR A 602 9.10 -8.58 7.52
N ILE A 603 9.12 -9.89 7.28
CA ILE A 603 8.27 -10.86 7.99
C ILE A 603 8.91 -11.29 9.32
N GLY A 604 10.22 -11.48 9.34
CA GLY A 604 10.93 -12.04 10.48
C GLY A 604 11.07 -11.09 11.66
N PHE A 605 11.27 -9.79 11.41
CA PHE A 605 11.52 -8.83 12.51
C PHE A 605 10.33 -8.65 13.45
N PRO A 606 9.09 -8.44 13.02
CA PRO A 606 7.96 -8.34 13.95
C PRO A 606 7.81 -9.61 14.81
N ILE A 607 8.02 -10.78 14.22
CA ILE A 607 8.03 -12.06 14.94
C ILE A 607 9.17 -12.12 15.95
N ALA A 608 10.37 -11.70 15.55
CA ALA A 608 11.54 -11.64 16.43
C ALA A 608 11.33 -10.70 17.62
N VAL A 609 10.69 -9.55 17.43
CA VAL A 609 10.35 -8.61 18.53
C VAL A 609 9.48 -9.29 19.57
N VAL A 610 8.46 -10.05 19.14
CA VAL A 610 7.59 -10.79 20.06
C VAL A 610 8.34 -11.92 20.77
N LEU A 611 9.12 -12.70 20.03
CA LEU A 611 9.90 -13.82 20.62
C LEU A 611 10.90 -13.32 21.65
N VAL A 612 11.65 -12.26 21.34
CA VAL A 612 12.59 -11.63 22.27
C VAL A 612 11.86 -11.02 23.46
N GLY A 613 10.74 -10.33 23.22
CA GLY A 613 9.91 -9.77 24.27
C GLY A 613 9.42 -10.84 25.24
N LYS A 614 8.90 -11.96 24.73
CA LYS A 614 8.47 -13.12 25.56
C LYS A 614 9.63 -13.76 26.31
N LEU A 615 10.80 -13.89 25.69
CA LEU A 615 11.98 -14.45 26.35
C LEU A 615 12.46 -13.58 27.51
N VAL A 616 12.42 -12.25 27.36
CA VAL A 616 12.94 -11.29 28.37
C VAL A 616 11.92 -10.99 29.45
N TYR A 617 10.65 -10.82 29.09
CA TYR A 617 9.58 -10.35 29.99
C TYR A 617 8.56 -11.44 30.35
N GLY A 618 8.72 -12.68 29.86
CA GLY A 618 7.88 -13.82 30.20
C GLY A 618 6.39 -13.57 29.90
N ASP A 619 5.54 -13.71 30.89
CA ASP A 619 4.09 -13.59 30.76
C ASP A 619 3.57 -12.13 30.75
N ASN A 620 4.45 -11.13 30.76
CA ASN A 620 4.02 -9.74 30.64
C ASN A 620 3.61 -9.39 29.20
N ASN A 621 2.50 -9.98 28.77
CA ASN A 621 1.98 -9.84 27.41
C ASN A 621 1.66 -8.39 27.03
N MET A 622 1.17 -7.59 27.98
CA MET A 622 0.85 -6.17 27.76
C MET A 622 2.09 -5.37 27.35
N LEU A 623 3.22 -5.55 28.04
CA LEU A 623 4.45 -4.88 27.69
C LEU A 623 5.00 -5.35 26.35
N VAL A 624 4.93 -6.65 26.06
CA VAL A 624 5.35 -7.19 24.74
C VAL A 624 4.48 -6.65 23.61
N ALA A 625 3.17 -6.50 23.84
CA ALA A 625 2.26 -5.85 22.90
C ALA A 625 2.62 -4.39 22.66
N GLU A 626 2.91 -3.63 23.72
CA GLU A 626 3.36 -2.25 23.57
C GLU A 626 4.72 -2.14 22.84
N MET A 627 5.65 -3.08 23.08
CA MET A 627 6.94 -3.15 22.36
C MET A 627 6.73 -3.37 20.87
N LEU A 628 5.88 -4.33 20.48
CA LEU A 628 5.54 -4.56 19.07
C LEU A 628 4.84 -3.33 18.46
N GLY A 629 3.96 -2.69 19.23
CA GLY A 629 3.32 -1.43 18.83
C GLY A 629 4.34 -0.30 18.59
N GLY A 630 5.33 -0.14 19.47
CA GLY A 630 6.43 0.81 19.27
C GLY A 630 7.24 0.52 18.01
N TYR A 631 7.56 -0.75 17.76
CA TYR A 631 8.21 -1.20 16.53
C TYR A 631 7.40 -0.83 15.28
N MET A 632 6.10 -1.16 15.26
CA MET A 632 5.20 -0.85 14.13
C MET A 632 5.10 0.66 13.88
N ALA A 633 5.02 1.47 14.94
CA ALA A 633 5.02 2.92 14.84
C ALA A 633 6.31 3.45 14.18
N GLY A 634 7.46 2.93 14.60
CA GLY A 634 8.77 3.26 14.02
C GLY A 634 8.84 2.92 12.53
N VAL A 635 8.45 1.69 12.14
CA VAL A 635 8.40 1.25 10.73
C VAL A 635 7.48 2.16 9.92
N THR A 636 6.30 2.48 10.43
CA THR A 636 5.32 3.29 9.70
C THR A 636 5.83 4.70 9.44
N VAL A 637 6.31 5.41 10.47
CA VAL A 637 6.76 6.80 10.33
C VAL A 637 7.98 6.90 9.41
N SER A 638 9.00 6.08 9.66
CA SER A 638 10.21 6.07 8.84
C SER A 638 9.92 5.60 7.41
N GLY A 639 9.10 4.55 7.25
CA GLY A 639 8.76 3.98 5.95
C GLY A 639 7.99 4.97 5.05
N VAL A 640 7.05 5.72 5.60
CA VAL A 640 6.32 6.76 4.86
C VAL A 640 7.27 7.87 4.38
N LEU A 641 8.17 8.35 5.24
CA LEU A 641 9.16 9.35 4.88
C LEU A 641 10.07 8.87 3.74
N TRP A 642 10.63 7.65 3.87
CA TRP A 642 11.49 7.05 2.87
C TRP A 642 10.77 6.78 1.56
N ALA A 643 9.53 6.29 1.60
CA ALA A 643 8.73 6.04 0.41
C ALA A 643 8.49 7.31 -0.39
N ILE A 644 8.03 8.40 0.25
CA ILE A 644 7.78 9.69 -0.42
C ILE A 644 9.09 10.25 -1.00
N PHE A 645 10.16 10.26 -0.19
CA PHE A 645 11.47 10.75 -0.62
C PHE A 645 11.93 10.02 -1.88
N GLN A 646 11.96 8.68 -1.85
CA GLN A 646 12.49 7.87 -2.94
C GLN A 646 11.63 7.95 -4.21
N ASN A 647 10.31 7.86 -4.06
CA ASN A 647 9.40 7.97 -5.18
C ASN A 647 9.56 9.32 -5.91
N ASN A 648 9.59 10.41 -5.15
CA ASN A 648 9.64 11.75 -5.72
C ASN A 648 11.05 12.12 -6.24
N ALA A 649 12.12 11.66 -5.59
CA ALA A 649 13.48 11.84 -6.10
C ALA A 649 13.66 11.11 -7.43
N GLY A 650 13.29 9.82 -7.48
CA GLY A 650 13.42 9.01 -8.69
C GLY A 650 12.57 9.53 -9.85
N GLY A 651 11.30 9.86 -9.59
CA GLY A 651 10.43 10.45 -10.62
C GLY A 651 10.89 11.83 -11.11
N ALA A 652 11.56 12.58 -10.23
CA ALA A 652 12.13 13.88 -10.61
C ALA A 652 13.35 13.74 -11.52
N TRP A 653 14.25 12.77 -11.26
CA TRP A 653 15.40 12.51 -12.14
C TRP A 653 14.97 11.99 -13.51
N ASP A 654 14.01 11.07 -13.56
CA ASP A 654 13.48 10.50 -14.80
C ASP A 654 12.91 11.61 -15.71
N ASN A 655 12.02 12.44 -15.19
CA ASN A 655 11.47 13.56 -15.95
C ASN A 655 12.49 14.67 -16.25
N ALA A 656 13.56 14.80 -15.47
CA ALA A 656 14.69 15.66 -15.82
C ALA A 656 15.45 15.11 -17.03
N LYS A 657 15.70 13.78 -17.13
CA LYS A 657 16.27 13.11 -18.30
C LYS A 657 15.39 13.34 -19.53
N LYS A 658 14.07 13.05 -19.42
CA LYS A 658 13.11 13.21 -20.50
C LYS A 658 12.95 14.65 -21.01
N SER A 659 13.25 15.66 -20.17
CA SER A 659 13.26 17.06 -20.59
C SER A 659 14.24 17.32 -21.75
N PHE A 660 15.33 16.56 -21.86
CA PHE A 660 16.31 16.69 -22.94
C PHE A 660 15.84 16.06 -24.26
N GLU A 661 14.89 15.15 -24.23
CA GLU A 661 14.37 14.50 -25.44
C GLU A 661 13.54 15.49 -26.26
N ALA A 662 12.68 16.25 -25.60
CA ALA A 662 11.92 17.34 -26.21
C ALA A 662 12.77 18.60 -26.50
N GLY A 663 13.98 18.69 -25.93
CA GLY A 663 14.82 19.88 -25.91
C GLY A 663 14.41 20.84 -24.79
N VAL A 664 15.40 21.28 -24.02
CA VAL A 664 15.19 22.17 -22.87
C VAL A 664 16.16 23.34 -22.87
N MET A 665 15.69 24.50 -22.49
CA MET A 665 16.49 25.73 -22.41
C MET A 665 17.37 25.69 -21.15
N ILE A 666 18.70 25.73 -21.32
CA ILE A 666 19.67 25.85 -20.23
C ILE A 666 20.57 27.06 -20.52
N ASN A 667 20.59 28.00 -19.59
CA ASN A 667 21.41 29.23 -19.69
C ASN A 667 21.26 30.02 -21.01
N GLY A 668 20.06 29.92 -21.63
CA GLY A 668 19.76 30.63 -22.87
C GLY A 668 20.09 29.85 -24.17
N GLU A 669 20.53 28.60 -24.04
CA GLU A 669 20.78 27.68 -25.15
C GLU A 669 19.87 26.48 -25.11
N MET A 670 19.34 26.08 -26.27
CA MET A 670 18.56 24.84 -26.40
C MET A 670 19.45 23.62 -26.32
N THR A 671 19.23 22.77 -25.35
CA THR A 671 20.01 21.54 -25.08
C THR A 671 19.16 20.31 -25.33
N TYR A 672 19.70 19.35 -26.04
CA TYR A 672 19.00 18.16 -26.52
C TYR A 672 19.67 16.87 -26.04
N LYS A 673 19.02 15.74 -26.34
CA LYS A 673 19.54 14.38 -26.18
C LYS A 673 20.97 14.25 -26.73
N GLY A 674 21.83 13.53 -26.00
CA GLY A 674 23.24 13.32 -26.39
C GLY A 674 24.24 14.37 -25.88
N SER A 675 23.76 15.51 -25.33
CA SER A 675 24.61 16.51 -24.69
C SER A 675 25.25 15.99 -23.39
N ASP A 676 26.32 16.65 -22.91
CA ASP A 676 26.92 16.27 -21.61
C ASP A 676 25.96 16.49 -20.43
N ALA A 677 25.08 17.48 -20.49
CA ALA A 677 24.01 17.68 -19.52
C ALA A 677 22.99 16.53 -19.56
N HIS A 678 22.65 16.02 -20.75
CA HIS A 678 21.80 14.84 -20.85
C HIS A 678 22.46 13.59 -20.24
N LYS A 679 23.75 13.34 -20.51
CA LYS A 679 24.51 12.23 -19.89
C LYS A 679 24.54 12.32 -18.36
N ALA A 680 24.67 13.54 -17.81
CA ALA A 680 24.58 13.78 -16.38
C ALA A 680 23.16 13.48 -15.83
N ALA A 681 22.11 13.82 -16.59
CA ALA A 681 20.73 13.50 -16.22
C ALA A 681 20.45 11.99 -16.27
N VAL A 682 20.97 11.26 -17.26
CA VAL A 682 20.92 9.78 -17.33
C VAL A 682 21.59 9.16 -16.10
N THR A 683 22.75 9.67 -15.66
CA THR A 683 23.40 9.19 -14.42
C THR A 683 22.51 9.40 -13.19
N GLY A 684 21.82 10.54 -13.10
CA GLY A 684 20.89 10.81 -12.02
C GLY A 684 19.67 9.88 -12.02
N ASP A 685 19.12 9.60 -13.20
CA ASP A 685 18.02 8.67 -13.38
C ASP A 685 18.43 7.24 -13.00
N THR A 686 19.62 6.78 -13.40
CA THR A 686 20.19 5.48 -12.98
C THR A 686 20.26 5.34 -11.44
N VAL A 687 20.55 6.43 -10.70
CA VAL A 687 20.49 6.45 -9.22
C VAL A 687 19.04 6.45 -8.73
N GLY A 688 18.13 7.13 -9.44
CA GLY A 688 16.73 7.26 -9.10
C GLY A 688 15.89 6.00 -9.36
N ASP A 689 16.27 5.18 -10.32
CA ASP A 689 15.56 3.97 -10.74
C ASP A 689 15.32 2.97 -9.60
N PRO A 690 16.34 2.55 -8.84
CA PRO A 690 16.11 1.70 -7.66
C PRO A 690 15.21 2.36 -6.61
N PHE A 691 15.19 3.69 -6.54
CA PHE A 691 14.35 4.44 -5.59
C PHE A 691 12.88 4.39 -6.00
N LYS A 692 12.56 4.79 -7.25
CA LYS A 692 11.18 4.95 -7.69
C LYS A 692 10.46 3.63 -7.99
N ASP A 693 11.19 2.59 -8.41
CA ASP A 693 10.58 1.39 -8.98
C ASP A 693 10.81 0.11 -8.15
N THR A 694 11.79 0.13 -7.22
CA THR A 694 12.07 -1.04 -6.36
C THR A 694 11.84 -0.71 -4.88
N SER A 695 12.69 0.13 -4.30
CA SER A 695 12.70 0.38 -2.85
C SER A 695 11.49 1.21 -2.40
N GLY A 696 11.22 2.35 -3.03
CA GLY A 696 10.12 3.25 -2.65
C GLY A 696 8.76 2.56 -2.62
N PRO A 697 8.29 1.94 -3.72
CA PRO A 697 7.02 1.23 -3.74
C PRO A 697 6.94 0.04 -2.79
N SER A 698 8.05 -0.67 -2.57
CA SER A 698 8.10 -1.80 -1.65
C SER A 698 7.92 -1.39 -0.18
N MET A 699 8.21 -0.11 0.17
CA MET A 699 7.93 0.44 1.50
C MET A 699 6.44 0.41 1.84
N ASN A 700 5.56 0.59 0.86
CA ASN A 700 4.11 0.53 1.08
C ASN A 700 3.70 -0.82 1.67
N ILE A 701 4.29 -1.89 1.13
CA ILE A 701 4.00 -3.25 1.56
C ILE A 701 4.68 -3.55 2.89
N LEU A 702 5.94 -3.13 3.07
CA LEU A 702 6.67 -3.26 4.32
C LEU A 702 5.86 -2.70 5.50
N ILE A 703 5.34 -1.47 5.36
CA ILE A 703 4.57 -0.77 6.40
C ILE A 703 3.29 -1.55 6.73
N LYS A 704 2.49 -1.89 5.72
CA LYS A 704 1.20 -2.57 5.88
C LYS A 704 1.37 -3.99 6.41
N LEU A 705 2.30 -4.76 5.83
CA LEU A 705 2.54 -6.15 6.20
C LEU A 705 3.06 -6.26 7.64
N THR A 706 3.90 -5.31 8.08
CA THR A 706 4.34 -5.23 9.49
C THR A 706 3.15 -5.07 10.43
N CYS A 707 2.23 -4.14 10.15
CA CYS A 707 1.04 -3.92 10.96
C CYS A 707 0.07 -5.11 10.90
N LEU A 708 -0.04 -5.75 9.72
CA LEU A 708 -0.90 -6.92 9.54
C LEU A 708 -0.36 -8.16 10.27
N ILE A 709 0.96 -8.37 10.27
CA ILE A 709 1.60 -9.42 11.09
C ILE A 709 1.35 -9.14 12.57
N GLY A 710 1.46 -7.89 12.99
CA GLY A 710 1.08 -7.48 14.36
C GLY A 710 -0.37 -7.85 14.69
N LEU A 711 -1.31 -7.57 13.79
CA LEU A 711 -2.72 -7.90 13.95
C LEU A 711 -2.96 -9.42 14.08
N VAL A 712 -2.29 -10.24 13.26
CA VAL A 712 -2.39 -11.71 13.30
C VAL A 712 -1.74 -12.30 14.57
N ILE A 713 -0.72 -11.62 15.11
CA ILE A 713 -0.04 -12.03 16.37
C ILE A 713 -0.82 -11.52 17.61
N ALA A 714 -1.67 -10.51 17.47
CA ALA A 714 -2.39 -9.90 18.59
C ALA A 714 -3.08 -10.92 19.53
N PRO A 715 -3.76 -11.98 19.06
CA PRO A 715 -4.35 -13.00 19.91
C PRO A 715 -3.35 -13.73 20.82
N ILE A 716 -2.08 -13.81 20.44
CA ILE A 716 -1.00 -14.43 21.24
C ILE A 716 -0.61 -13.54 22.43
N LEU A 717 -0.79 -12.23 22.30
CA LEU A 717 -0.32 -11.22 23.25
C LEU A 717 -1.41 -10.77 24.24
N GLY A 718 -2.68 -10.83 23.85
CA GLY A 718 -3.78 -10.42 24.72
C GLY A 718 -5.08 -10.91 24.12
N GLY A 719 -5.62 -12.00 24.63
CA GLY A 719 -6.88 -12.48 24.11
C GLY A 719 -8.03 -11.56 24.51
N VAL A 720 -8.80 -11.12 23.55
CA VAL A 720 -10.13 -10.49 23.75
C VAL A 720 -11.11 -11.46 24.49
N HIS A 721 -10.70 -12.71 24.65
CA HIS A 721 -11.54 -13.77 25.22
C HIS A 721 -11.38 -14.01 26.74
N GLY A 722 -10.60 -13.17 27.45
CA GLY A 722 -10.25 -13.45 28.86
C GLY A 722 -10.85 -12.55 29.94
N ASP A 723 -11.32 -11.34 29.69
CA ASP A 723 -11.59 -10.45 30.82
C ASP A 723 -12.71 -9.41 30.71
N SER A 724 -13.65 -9.52 29.78
CA SER A 724 -14.87 -8.69 29.82
C SER A 724 -15.72 -8.98 31.08
N GLY A 725 -15.56 -10.16 31.72
CA GLY A 725 -16.13 -10.47 33.01
C GLY A 725 -15.42 -9.82 34.20
N LYS A 726 -14.12 -9.52 34.11
CA LYS A 726 -13.33 -8.99 35.22
C LYS A 726 -13.29 -7.46 35.30
N LYS A 727 -13.34 -6.75 34.15
CA LYS A 727 -13.42 -5.27 34.15
C LYS A 727 -14.79 -4.76 34.67
N ALA A 728 -15.88 -5.47 34.38
CA ALA A 728 -17.20 -5.12 34.89
C ALA A 728 -17.34 -5.32 36.43
N CYS A 729 -16.55 -6.23 36.99
CA CYS A 729 -16.52 -6.42 38.46
C CYS A 729 -15.60 -5.42 39.20
N CYS A 730 -14.74 -4.67 38.45
CA CYS A 730 -13.78 -3.75 39.07
C CYS A 730 -14.07 -2.26 38.81
N SER A 731 -15.22 -1.88 38.23
CA SER A 731 -15.64 -0.48 38.23
C SER A 731 -16.13 -0.10 39.65
N GLU A 732 -15.74 1.05 40.13
CA GLU A 732 -16.17 1.55 41.47
C GLU A 732 -17.68 1.51 41.62
N GLU A 733 -18.45 1.82 40.58
CA GLU A 733 -19.92 1.76 40.57
C GLU A 733 -20.48 0.33 40.69
N ALA A 734 -19.84 -0.68 40.08
CA ALA A 734 -20.24 -2.09 40.20
C ALA A 734 -19.89 -2.64 41.59
N LEU A 735 -18.79 -2.17 42.17
CA LEU A 735 -18.39 -2.52 43.55
C LEU A 735 -19.32 -1.89 44.58
N GLU A 736 -19.72 -0.63 44.41
CA GLU A 736 -20.73 0.04 45.28
C GLU A 736 -22.12 -0.60 45.14
N ALA A 737 -22.54 -0.98 43.92
CA ALA A 737 -23.81 -1.68 43.74
C ALA A 737 -23.80 -3.08 44.39
N HIS A 738 -22.67 -3.78 44.33
CA HIS A 738 -22.53 -5.10 44.95
C HIS A 738 -22.47 -5.01 46.49
N ILE A 739 -21.79 -4.01 47.02
CA ILE A 739 -21.76 -3.71 48.46
C ILE A 739 -23.17 -3.32 48.96
N ALA A 740 -23.88 -2.50 48.20
CA ALA A 740 -25.25 -2.11 48.53
C ALA A 740 -26.29 -3.26 48.48
N MET A 741 -26.03 -4.29 47.63
CA MET A 741 -26.84 -5.53 47.61
C MET A 741 -26.52 -6.48 48.75
N CYS A 742 -25.26 -6.58 49.18
CA CYS A 742 -24.84 -7.43 50.30
C CYS A 742 -25.34 -6.90 51.66
N ASP A 743 -25.42 -5.58 51.83
CA ASP A 743 -25.88 -4.97 53.10
C ASP A 743 -27.40 -5.09 53.34
N LYS A 744 -28.19 -5.47 52.36
CA LYS A 744 -29.67 -5.44 52.51
C LYS A 744 -30.32 -6.76 52.89
N ASN A 745 -29.71 -7.94 52.77
CA ASN A 745 -30.48 -9.20 52.96
C ASN A 745 -29.72 -10.47 53.37
N VAL A 746 -28.55 -10.46 54.01
CA VAL A 746 -27.86 -11.72 54.36
C VAL A 746 -27.40 -11.75 55.82
N THR A 747 -27.98 -12.64 56.56
CA THR A 747 -27.57 -12.99 57.96
C THR A 747 -26.48 -14.05 58.01
N ASP A 748 -25.98 -14.53 56.83
CA ASP A 748 -24.90 -15.54 56.77
C ASP A 748 -23.93 -15.22 55.62
N HIS A 749 -22.70 -14.88 55.98
CA HIS A 749 -21.66 -14.45 55.07
C HIS A 749 -21.04 -15.56 54.18
N THR A 750 -21.48 -16.80 54.31
CA THR A 750 -20.90 -17.96 53.58
C THR A 750 -21.47 -18.17 52.21
N ASP A 751 -22.61 -17.61 51.83
CA ASP A 751 -23.28 -17.83 50.55
C ASP A 751 -22.93 -16.79 49.46
N CYS A 752 -22.35 -15.64 49.85
CA CYS A 752 -21.88 -14.63 48.85
C CYS A 752 -20.57 -14.99 48.17
N CYS A 753 -19.88 -16.06 48.55
CA CYS A 753 -18.54 -16.40 48.09
C CYS A 753 -18.47 -17.68 47.22
N LYS A 754 -19.56 -18.15 46.67
CA LYS A 754 -19.58 -19.34 45.78
C LYS A 754 -19.35 -18.98 44.29
N TYR A 755 -18.23 -18.37 43.96
CA TYR A 755 -17.73 -18.35 42.59
C TYR A 755 -16.20 -18.34 42.59
N GLU A 756 -15.61 -19.40 42.02
CA GLU A 756 -14.21 -19.71 41.72
C GLU A 756 -13.09 -19.26 42.68
N GLU A 757 -12.24 -20.22 43.08
CA GLU A 757 -11.14 -20.07 44.05
C GLU A 757 -10.08 -19.00 43.75
N GLY A 758 -9.99 -18.47 42.51
CA GLY A 758 -9.04 -17.42 42.14
C GLY A 758 -9.47 -15.99 42.51
N THR A 759 -10.77 -15.74 42.59
CA THR A 759 -11.34 -14.39 42.85
C THR A 759 -11.51 -14.07 44.33
N LYS A 760 -11.48 -15.07 45.20
CA LYS A 760 -11.63 -14.91 46.64
C LYS A 760 -10.55 -14.03 47.29
N LYS A 761 -9.31 -14.16 46.84
CA LYS A 761 -8.16 -13.49 47.45
C LYS A 761 -8.15 -11.98 47.24
N ALA A 762 -8.53 -11.51 46.08
CA ALA A 762 -8.50 -10.10 45.73
C ALA A 762 -9.61 -9.24 46.36
N CYS A 763 -10.79 -9.83 46.69
CA CYS A 763 -11.88 -9.13 47.36
C CYS A 763 -11.68 -9.05 48.88
N CYS A 764 -11.07 -10.09 49.48
CA CYS A 764 -10.80 -10.08 50.92
C CYS A 764 -9.64 -9.16 51.33
N ASP A 765 -8.57 -9.09 50.52
CA ASP A 765 -7.40 -8.25 50.79
C ASP A 765 -7.72 -6.73 50.72
N LYS A 766 -8.72 -6.30 49.93
CA LYS A 766 -9.18 -4.90 49.92
C LYS A 766 -10.07 -4.53 51.11
N LYS A 767 -10.75 -5.46 51.73
CA LYS A 767 -11.58 -5.19 52.93
C LYS A 767 -10.74 -5.00 54.19
N GLU A 768 -9.59 -5.65 54.31
CA GLU A 768 -8.63 -5.41 55.39
C GLU A 768 -7.92 -4.04 55.25
N ALA A 769 -7.60 -3.62 54.00
CA ALA A 769 -7.01 -2.31 53.77
C ALA A 769 -7.97 -1.13 54.02
N ALA A 770 -9.25 -1.30 53.77
CA ALA A 770 -10.28 -0.27 54.03
C ALA A 770 -10.63 -0.12 55.52
N ASN A 771 -10.50 -1.18 56.36
CA ASN A 771 -10.75 -1.11 57.78
C ASN A 771 -9.57 -0.57 58.64
N HIS A 772 -8.39 -0.39 58.05
CA HIS A 772 -7.24 0.22 58.75
C HIS A 772 -7.02 1.71 58.47
N SER A 773 -7.86 2.36 57.67
CA SER A 773 -7.73 3.80 57.37
C SER A 773 -8.68 4.75 58.14
N THR A 774 -9.41 4.26 59.15
CA THR A 774 -10.21 5.12 60.01
C THR A 774 -9.62 5.07 61.39
N ILE A 775 -8.74 6.00 61.77
CA ILE A 775 -8.45 6.65 63.06
C ILE A 775 -7.17 7.51 62.92
N ALA A 776 -7.29 8.82 62.72
CA ALA A 776 -6.84 9.93 63.59
C ALA A 776 -6.90 11.27 62.85
N PRO A 777 -7.43 12.32 63.44
CA PRO A 777 -7.41 13.65 62.83
C PRO A 777 -6.05 14.30 63.07
N LEU A 778 -5.37 14.81 62.05
CA LEU A 778 -4.22 15.66 62.20
C LEU A 778 -4.61 17.12 61.99
N GLU A 779 -4.24 17.90 63.02
CA GLU A 779 -4.41 19.34 63.15
C GLU A 779 -3.80 20.12 61.97
N GLN A 780 -4.50 21.16 61.58
CA GLN A 780 -4.04 22.19 60.69
C GLN A 780 -2.81 22.93 61.28
N GLN A 781 -1.69 22.86 60.60
CA GLN A 781 -0.64 23.87 60.75
C GLN A 781 -0.50 24.65 59.44
N THR A 782 -1.03 25.85 59.46
CA THR A 782 -0.78 26.93 58.55
C THR A 782 0.67 27.42 58.70
N THR A 783 1.46 27.28 57.69
CA THR A 783 2.73 28.01 57.56
C THR A 783 2.63 28.97 56.38
N THR A 784 2.48 30.23 56.73
CA THR A 784 2.70 31.39 55.85
C THR A 784 4.18 31.46 55.45
N VAL A 785 4.46 31.47 54.13
CA VAL A 785 5.76 31.87 53.62
C VAL A 785 5.65 33.28 53.05
N GLU A 786 6.32 34.21 53.67
CA GLU A 786 6.57 35.57 53.19
C GLU A 786 7.38 35.54 51.90
N ILE A 787 6.99 36.37 50.97
CA ILE A 787 7.72 36.68 49.75
C ILE A 787 8.62 37.86 50.07
N ASP A 788 9.90 37.67 50.00
CA ASP A 788 10.90 38.76 50.06
C ASP A 788 11.28 39.14 48.61
N ASN A 789 10.95 40.38 48.26
CA ASN A 789 11.38 41.05 47.04
C ASN A 789 12.73 41.73 47.30
N THR A 790 13.74 41.32 46.63
CA THR A 790 14.89 42.17 46.40
C THR A 790 15.30 42.15 44.94
N GLU A 791 15.10 43.31 44.30
CA GLU A 791 15.80 43.70 43.06
C GLU A 791 17.30 43.63 43.28
N ASP A 792 18.10 43.23 42.34
CA ASP A 792 19.26 43.96 41.90
C ASP A 792 19.70 43.59 40.50
N GLN A 793 20.07 44.65 39.82
CA GLN A 793 20.63 44.77 38.50
C GLN A 793 22.05 44.15 38.42
N ASP A 794 22.35 43.44 37.33
CA ASP A 794 23.43 43.73 36.36
C ASP A 794 23.33 42.83 35.13
#